data_7e179e58c1d244c2f8b5fe2cb2ca166e
#
_entry.id   7e179e58c1d244c2f8b5fe2cb2ca166e
#
_cell.length_a   1.000
_cell.length_b   1.000
_cell.length_c   1.000
_cell.angle_alpha   90.00
_cell.angle_beta   90.00
_cell.angle_gamma   90.00
#
_symmetry.space_group_name_H-M   'P 1'
#
loop_
_entity.id
_entity.type
_entity.pdbx_description
1 polymer ?
#
loop_
_entity_poly.entity_id
_entity_poly.type
_entity_poly.pdbx_seq_one_letter_code
_entity_poly.pdbx_strand_id
1 'polypeptide(L)'
;MLFAACSDNGIGHSADTPMTPEPDDSDFQKTCDVILGRIKTANMGTNAQYLNENAVKWLSVINEQGAFPDIDYKDHSLGFKPEAHIDRLTQMVQAYIFKECDVFGKAELQKAIAKGLSFWITEKPTCDNWWNNQISVPQKMGVILILSRYGAEPLSPELENKIFDYMIETASDPAKHTGANKTDVALHWLYRGLLQQDRDVIKTAVTHTFMPLSYVNSQEEGIQYDLGYFQHGPQTYIGGYGPVMLSGVMRVAEYTAGTEYRMSAEQQEILYRFVNETYARSFRSNIQFFNIVGRSVSRPNSLKSSGLANLFERMKKIDPNHAEDYDRHISYIQKGNYAGIKETLTHYNIGDWTLFQGENYSACLRLASNRTRKIEHGNNENIKSFFMSDGSIDVGVKGGEYLNIFPVWDWNRVPGVTNPQMENQIPLCKGWGEPGESDFCGGLSDGKNGLSGFKMLITKYGVQISGYKSWFFMDGAIICLGSGISSPMSQPVNTTVDQCLLRSDAVYSSSGNIATVSNGSSVTDVPIEWFWHGDIGYFFPEKQQVSFKLENRSGSWKDINKGKSDEIINQDVCTLWLNHGTTPSNSTYSYIIVPKIARNDMSRFNVQDYRIVANSSDVQAVTDGKNKLLQALFYQAGSISTDELKVTVDKPCALMIQEMDGKSYKLFFADPSQRLNQLTITIEVNGKKGQYTFDQFAGDGVSKGKTHQTVLTLK
;
A
#
# COMPACT_ATOMS: atom_id res chain seq x y z
N MET A 1 -9.70 -43.97 27.18
CA MET A 1 -9.07 -45.29 26.97
C MET A 1 -8.66 -45.41 25.51
N LEU A 2 -7.48 -45.66 25.33
CA LEU A 2 -6.53 -46.18 24.35
C LEU A 2 -5.66 -45.11 23.67
N PHE A 3 -4.42 -45.10 24.12
CA PHE A 3 -3.22 -44.57 23.49
C PHE A 3 -2.86 -45.46 22.29
N ALA A 4 -2.49 -44.81 21.19
CA ALA A 4 -1.68 -45.48 20.15
C ALA A 4 -0.46 -44.60 19.87
N ALA A 5 0.68 -45.16 20.13
CA ALA A 5 2.01 -44.59 19.88
C ALA A 5 2.29 -44.59 18.37
N CYS A 6 2.87 -43.51 17.85
CA CYS A 6 3.55 -43.46 16.57
C CYS A 6 5.05 -43.36 16.81
N SER A 7 5.75 -44.25 16.12
CA SER A 7 7.15 -44.52 16.13
C SER A 7 8.00 -43.39 15.55
N ASP A 8 9.14 -43.14 16.19
CA ASP A 8 10.30 -42.41 15.69
C ASP A 8 10.76 -42.94 14.30
N ASN A 9 10.90 -41.98 13.37
CA ASN A 9 11.80 -42.18 12.22
C ASN A 9 12.84 -41.07 12.25
N GLY A 10 14.04 -41.44 12.57
CA GLY A 10 15.21 -40.58 12.63
C GLY A 10 15.52 -39.89 11.31
N ILE A 11 15.63 -38.59 11.36
CA ILE A 11 16.26 -37.79 10.31
C ILE A 11 17.67 -37.47 10.79
N GLY A 12 18.63 -37.85 9.95
CA GLY A 12 20.05 -37.78 10.21
C GLY A 12 20.54 -36.41 10.56
N HIS A 13 21.40 -36.34 11.56
CA HIS A 13 22.22 -35.20 11.90
C HIS A 13 23.02 -34.74 10.67
N SER A 14 22.70 -33.56 10.14
CA SER A 14 23.60 -32.80 9.28
C SER A 14 24.67 -32.11 10.15
N ALA A 15 25.91 -32.17 9.65
CA ALA A 15 27.13 -31.75 10.28
C ALA A 15 27.05 -30.44 11.06
N ASP A 16 27.66 -30.47 12.24
CA ASP A 16 27.95 -29.34 13.08
C ASP A 16 28.61 -28.20 12.28
N THR A 17 27.87 -27.13 12.04
CA THR A 17 28.47 -25.83 11.71
C THR A 17 29.20 -25.39 12.97
N PRO A 18 30.51 -25.04 12.95
CA PRO A 18 31.21 -24.60 14.14
C PRO A 18 30.50 -23.36 14.68
N MET A 19 29.97 -23.48 15.91
CA MET A 19 29.50 -22.32 16.67
C MET A 19 30.66 -21.35 16.79
N THR A 20 30.53 -20.16 16.22
CA THR A 20 31.41 -19.05 16.55
C THR A 20 31.34 -18.87 18.08
N PRO A 21 32.47 -18.80 18.77
CA PRO A 21 32.48 -18.59 20.21
C PRO A 21 31.69 -17.30 20.54
N GLU A 22 30.86 -17.32 21.57
CA GLU A 22 30.19 -16.11 22.05
C GLU A 22 31.25 -15.04 22.32
N PRO A 23 31.00 -13.77 21.92
CA PRO A 23 31.93 -12.67 22.16
C PRO A 23 32.23 -12.56 23.66
N ASP A 24 33.51 -12.31 24.02
CA ASP A 24 33.92 -11.99 25.36
C ASP A 24 33.05 -10.86 25.93
N ASP A 25 32.80 -10.86 27.24
CA ASP A 25 31.95 -9.87 27.89
C ASP A 25 32.41 -8.43 27.61
N SER A 26 33.70 -8.20 27.41
CA SER A 26 34.23 -6.88 27.05
C SER A 26 33.86 -6.46 25.65
N ASP A 27 33.77 -7.36 24.68
CA ASP A 27 33.38 -7.07 23.31
C ASP A 27 31.85 -6.90 23.19
N PHE A 28 31.09 -7.64 23.96
CA PHE A 28 29.66 -7.44 24.09
C PHE A 28 29.33 -6.06 24.67
N GLN A 29 30.01 -5.65 25.75
CA GLN A 29 29.83 -4.32 26.32
C GLN A 29 30.12 -3.22 25.27
N LYS A 30 31.21 -3.32 24.52
CA LYS A 30 31.53 -2.39 23.42
C LYS A 30 30.43 -2.35 22.36
N THR A 31 29.88 -3.51 22.00
CA THR A 31 28.76 -3.59 21.07
C THR A 31 27.53 -2.85 21.60
N CYS A 32 27.16 -3.07 22.86
CA CYS A 32 26.05 -2.34 23.50
C CYS A 32 26.28 -0.83 23.48
N ASP A 33 27.52 -0.39 23.86
CA ASP A 33 27.88 1.04 23.89
C ASP A 33 27.81 1.69 22.52
N VAL A 34 28.26 1.00 21.48
CA VAL A 34 28.12 1.46 20.07
C VAL A 34 26.66 1.65 19.68
N ILE A 35 25.80 0.67 19.98
CA ILE A 35 24.38 0.72 19.64
C ILE A 35 23.68 1.83 20.44
N LEU A 36 23.92 1.91 21.76
CA LEU A 36 23.38 2.96 22.63
C LEU A 36 23.80 4.36 22.17
N GLY A 37 25.08 4.54 21.76
CA GLY A 37 25.57 5.79 21.20
C GLY A 37 24.84 6.22 19.93
N ARG A 38 24.51 5.28 19.03
CA ARG A 38 23.72 5.54 17.82
C ARG A 38 22.28 5.89 18.17
N ILE A 39 21.66 5.20 19.12
CA ILE A 39 20.30 5.50 19.60
C ILE A 39 20.26 6.90 20.22
N LYS A 40 21.25 7.24 21.07
CA LYS A 40 21.39 8.60 21.61
C LYS A 40 21.43 9.63 20.50
N THR A 41 22.32 9.46 19.52
CA THR A 41 22.49 10.42 18.41
C THR A 41 21.20 10.61 17.62
N ALA A 42 20.46 9.52 17.37
CA ALA A 42 19.20 9.55 16.65
C ALA A 42 18.05 10.23 17.42
N ASN A 43 18.12 10.30 18.74
CA ASN A 43 17.04 10.78 19.61
C ASN A 43 17.38 12.07 20.39
N MET A 44 18.56 12.65 20.21
CA MET A 44 19.04 13.78 21.02
C MET A 44 18.34 15.10 20.70
N GLY A 45 17.72 15.20 19.50
CA GLY A 45 17.20 16.48 19.00
C GLY A 45 18.32 17.34 18.39
N THR A 46 17.92 18.39 17.65
CA THR A 46 18.86 19.21 16.87
C THR A 46 18.69 20.72 17.08
N ASN A 47 17.65 21.14 17.79
CA ASN A 47 17.33 22.54 18.01
C ASN A 47 17.47 22.90 19.50
N ALA A 48 18.62 23.42 19.89
CA ALA A 48 18.94 23.78 21.27
C ALA A 48 17.96 24.80 21.86
N GLN A 49 17.61 25.84 21.11
CA GLN A 49 16.69 26.86 21.58
C GLN A 49 15.32 26.25 21.91
N TYR A 50 14.76 25.49 20.99
CA TYR A 50 13.46 24.82 21.19
C TYR A 50 13.48 23.88 22.41
N LEU A 51 14.54 23.09 22.55
CA LEU A 51 14.68 22.18 23.69
C LEU A 51 14.81 22.94 25.01
N ASN A 52 15.63 24.01 25.04
CA ASN A 52 15.85 24.82 26.23
C ASN A 52 14.56 25.50 26.69
N GLU A 53 13.85 26.19 25.76
CA GLU A 53 12.58 26.86 26.05
C GLU A 53 11.52 25.90 26.62
N ASN A 54 11.38 24.73 26.00
CA ASN A 54 10.43 23.71 26.48
C ASN A 54 10.85 23.14 27.84
N ALA A 55 12.12 22.79 28.04
CA ALA A 55 12.58 22.24 29.31
C ALA A 55 12.38 23.22 30.45
N VAL A 56 12.70 24.50 30.25
CA VAL A 56 12.45 25.57 31.26
C VAL A 56 10.97 25.69 31.59
N LYS A 57 10.12 25.69 30.52
CA LYS A 57 8.66 25.72 30.67
C LYS A 57 8.16 24.51 31.48
N TRP A 58 8.58 23.30 31.11
CA TRP A 58 8.10 22.09 31.78
C TRP A 58 8.62 22.00 33.23
N LEU A 59 9.85 22.44 33.50
CA LEU A 59 10.41 22.53 34.83
C LEU A 59 9.61 23.50 35.72
N SER A 60 9.09 24.61 35.16
CA SER A 60 8.32 25.59 35.91
C SER A 60 6.88 25.16 36.24
N VAL A 61 6.32 24.16 35.51
CA VAL A 61 4.93 23.74 35.70
C VAL A 61 4.77 22.36 36.32
N ILE A 62 5.83 21.51 36.30
CA ILE A 62 5.77 20.21 36.96
C ILE A 62 5.67 20.39 38.47
N ASN A 63 4.72 19.72 39.10
CA ASN A 63 4.49 19.88 40.54
C ASN A 63 5.44 18.99 41.39
N GLU A 64 5.34 19.10 42.72
CA GLU A 64 6.18 18.34 43.63
C GLU A 64 6.01 16.83 43.57
N GLN A 65 4.81 16.35 43.13
CA GLN A 65 4.51 14.94 42.92
C GLN A 65 5.05 14.42 41.59
N GLY A 66 5.49 15.30 40.67
CA GLY A 66 5.94 14.95 39.33
C GLY A 66 4.85 14.98 38.27
N ALA A 67 3.65 15.49 38.56
CA ALA A 67 2.56 15.63 37.61
C ALA A 67 2.60 16.99 36.89
N PHE A 68 2.05 17.05 35.68
CA PHE A 68 1.72 18.29 34.98
C PHE A 68 0.24 18.62 35.22
N PRO A 69 -0.11 19.70 35.93
CA PRO A 69 -1.48 20.00 36.36
C PRO A 69 -2.49 20.22 35.22
N ASP A 70 -2.03 20.50 34.02
CA ASP A 70 -2.84 20.68 32.81
C ASP A 70 -3.16 19.38 32.06
N ILE A 71 -2.69 18.23 32.55
CA ILE A 71 -2.93 16.92 31.95
C ILE A 71 -4.01 16.18 32.75
N ASP A 72 -5.04 15.73 32.05
CA ASP A 72 -6.03 14.80 32.60
C ASP A 72 -5.53 13.34 32.46
N TYR A 73 -4.97 12.82 33.53
CA TYR A 73 -4.44 11.45 33.58
C TYR A 73 -5.51 10.35 33.58
N LYS A 74 -6.79 10.71 33.66
CA LYS A 74 -7.93 9.80 33.59
C LYS A 74 -8.53 9.73 32.17
N ASP A 75 -7.95 10.46 31.22
CA ASP A 75 -8.37 10.38 29.82
C ASP A 75 -7.90 9.06 29.19
N HIS A 76 -8.81 8.13 28.93
CA HIS A 76 -8.57 6.86 28.24
C HIS A 76 -8.85 6.92 26.73
N SER A 77 -9.24 8.08 26.20
CA SER A 77 -9.64 8.24 24.79
C SER A 77 -8.53 7.86 23.81
N LEU A 78 -8.92 7.58 22.57
CA LEU A 78 -7.97 7.27 21.49
C LEU A 78 -6.96 8.40 21.22
N GLY A 79 -7.23 9.62 21.68
CA GLY A 79 -6.33 10.77 21.64
C GLY A 79 -5.25 10.77 22.72
N PHE A 80 -5.42 9.95 23.73
CA PHE A 80 -4.52 9.71 24.88
C PHE A 80 -3.74 10.93 25.35
N LYS A 81 -4.42 11.92 25.88
CA LYS A 81 -3.79 13.15 26.41
C LYS A 81 -2.70 12.90 27.46
N PRO A 82 -2.77 11.88 28.34
CA PRO A 82 -1.70 11.56 29.28
C PRO A 82 -0.32 11.36 28.63
N GLU A 83 -0.25 10.91 27.38
CA GLU A 83 1.03 10.68 26.70
C GLU A 83 1.89 11.94 26.57
N ALA A 84 1.26 13.14 26.61
CA ALA A 84 1.96 14.41 26.65
C ALA A 84 2.91 14.54 27.85
N HIS A 85 2.66 13.83 28.96
CA HIS A 85 3.56 13.77 30.08
C HIS A 85 4.94 13.17 29.69
N ILE A 86 4.91 12.05 29.00
CA ILE A 86 6.13 11.37 28.55
C ILE A 86 6.83 12.17 27.45
N ASP A 87 6.10 12.85 26.58
CA ASP A 87 6.67 13.74 25.57
C ASP A 87 7.42 14.92 26.21
N ARG A 88 6.85 15.51 27.26
CA ARG A 88 7.51 16.58 28.04
C ARG A 88 8.77 16.08 28.73
N LEU A 89 8.73 14.91 29.37
CA LEU A 89 9.92 14.31 29.98
C LEU A 89 10.99 13.99 28.93
N THR A 90 10.60 13.56 27.74
CA THR A 90 11.53 13.33 26.62
C THR A 90 12.24 14.63 26.24
N GLN A 91 11.53 15.75 26.11
CA GLN A 91 12.12 17.06 25.82
C GLN A 91 13.04 17.53 26.96
N MET A 92 12.64 17.31 28.22
CA MET A 92 13.44 17.66 29.38
C MET A 92 14.76 16.87 29.42
N VAL A 93 14.74 15.56 29.15
CA VAL A 93 15.97 14.76 29.12
C VAL A 93 16.87 15.11 27.95
N GLN A 94 16.28 15.43 26.78
CA GLN A 94 17.05 15.93 25.64
C GLN A 94 17.80 17.22 25.99
N ALA A 95 17.12 18.20 26.61
CA ALA A 95 17.74 19.45 27.03
C ALA A 95 18.81 19.21 28.15
N TYR A 96 18.56 18.24 29.03
CA TYR A 96 19.50 17.88 30.11
C TYR A 96 20.86 17.41 29.61
N ILE A 97 20.89 16.73 28.44
CA ILE A 97 22.11 16.18 27.84
C ILE A 97 22.66 17.01 26.68
N PHE A 98 21.95 18.05 26.23
CA PHE A 98 22.34 18.87 25.10
C PHE A 98 23.16 20.08 25.55
N LYS A 99 24.48 20.09 25.24
CA LYS A 99 25.44 21.04 25.79
C LYS A 99 25.12 22.50 25.54
N GLU A 100 24.40 22.79 24.46
CA GLU A 100 24.02 24.15 24.06
C GLU A 100 22.77 24.67 24.79
N CYS A 101 22.14 23.86 25.64
CA CYS A 101 21.04 24.31 26.51
C CYS A 101 21.50 24.92 27.81
N ASP A 102 20.87 25.99 28.27
CA ASP A 102 21.16 26.63 29.56
C ASP A 102 20.91 25.68 30.76
N VAL A 103 20.03 24.71 30.57
CA VAL A 103 19.65 23.71 31.55
C VAL A 103 20.50 22.43 31.48
N PHE A 104 21.52 22.40 30.62
CA PHE A 104 22.44 21.27 30.50
C PHE A 104 23.02 20.88 31.85
N GLY A 105 22.91 19.61 32.21
CA GLY A 105 23.52 19.03 33.43
C GLY A 105 22.96 19.57 34.76
N LYS A 106 21.89 20.39 34.76
CA LYS A 106 21.35 20.94 36.02
C LYS A 106 20.65 19.85 36.84
N ALA A 107 21.10 19.70 38.10
CA ALA A 107 20.54 18.73 39.05
C ALA A 107 19.03 18.92 39.30
N GLU A 108 18.53 20.15 39.23
CA GLU A 108 17.11 20.47 39.37
C GLU A 108 16.27 19.81 38.26
N LEU A 109 16.76 19.90 37.02
CA LEU A 109 16.10 19.27 35.86
C LEU A 109 16.11 17.74 35.94
N GLN A 110 17.24 17.15 36.34
CA GLN A 110 17.35 15.70 36.58
C GLN A 110 16.35 15.21 37.66
N LYS A 111 16.25 15.95 38.80
CA LYS A 111 15.28 15.62 39.86
C LYS A 111 13.84 15.71 39.37
N ALA A 112 13.52 16.71 38.56
CA ALA A 112 12.17 16.86 37.97
C ALA A 112 11.85 15.70 37.03
N ILE A 113 12.79 15.28 36.16
CA ILE A 113 12.65 14.12 35.29
C ILE A 113 12.40 12.85 36.11
N ALA A 114 13.21 12.62 37.16
CA ALA A 114 13.06 11.45 38.04
C ALA A 114 11.70 11.42 38.76
N LYS A 115 11.21 12.57 39.24
CA LYS A 115 9.87 12.69 39.85
C LYS A 115 8.77 12.40 38.84
N GLY A 116 8.87 12.95 37.64
CA GLY A 116 7.88 12.72 36.56
C GLY A 116 7.79 11.24 36.18
N LEU A 117 8.94 10.56 36.03
CA LEU A 117 8.98 9.12 35.76
C LEU A 117 8.36 8.32 36.93
N SER A 118 8.70 8.66 38.17
CA SER A 118 8.13 8.01 39.36
C SER A 118 6.62 8.19 39.44
N PHE A 119 6.11 9.39 39.15
CA PHE A 119 4.67 9.66 39.05
C PHE A 119 4.00 8.76 38.03
N TRP A 120 4.54 8.68 36.79
CA TRP A 120 3.95 7.89 35.72
C TRP A 120 3.84 6.41 36.09
N ILE A 121 4.92 5.79 36.59
CA ILE A 121 4.90 4.35 36.94
C ILE A 121 4.05 4.04 38.16
N THR A 122 3.68 5.06 38.97
CA THR A 122 2.76 4.94 40.10
C THR A 122 1.32 5.03 39.65
N GLU A 123 0.98 6.04 38.84
CA GLU A 123 -0.41 6.30 38.34
C GLU A 123 -0.81 5.36 37.22
N LYS A 124 0.13 4.89 36.41
CA LYS A 124 -0.07 3.98 35.26
C LYS A 124 -1.25 4.37 34.37
N PRO A 125 -1.28 5.59 33.81
CA PRO A 125 -2.34 5.99 32.90
C PRO A 125 -2.43 5.03 31.71
N THR A 126 -3.67 4.69 31.28
CA THR A 126 -3.92 3.75 30.18
C THR A 126 -4.82 4.35 29.12
N CYS A 127 -4.63 3.93 27.89
CA CYS A 127 -5.45 4.27 26.72
C CYS A 127 -6.33 3.09 26.31
N ASP A 128 -7.53 3.35 25.78
CA ASP A 128 -8.37 2.31 25.17
C ASP A 128 -7.72 1.72 23.91
N ASN A 129 -6.80 2.45 23.28
CA ASN A 129 -5.98 1.92 22.20
C ASN A 129 -4.73 1.22 22.77
N TRP A 130 -4.66 -0.09 22.64
CA TRP A 130 -3.55 -0.93 23.09
C TRP A 130 -2.17 -0.46 22.58
N TRP A 131 -2.12 0.14 21.38
CA TRP A 131 -0.88 0.61 20.76
C TRP A 131 -0.14 1.65 21.61
N ASN A 132 -0.87 2.58 22.24
CA ASN A 132 -0.27 3.56 23.14
C ASN A 132 0.37 2.89 24.36
N ASN A 133 -0.35 1.92 24.94
CA ASN A 133 0.10 1.25 26.18
C ASN A 133 1.30 0.33 25.94
N GLN A 134 1.30 -0.40 24.82
CA GLN A 134 2.24 -1.51 24.59
C GLN A 134 3.39 -1.14 23.63
N ILE A 135 3.27 -0.03 22.90
CA ILE A 135 4.26 0.41 21.90
C ILE A 135 4.76 1.82 22.22
N SER A 136 3.90 2.84 22.10
CA SER A 136 4.34 4.24 22.11
C SER A 136 5.00 4.61 23.45
N VAL A 137 4.31 4.37 24.55
CA VAL A 137 4.84 4.71 25.88
C VAL A 137 6.11 3.93 26.22
N PRO A 138 6.18 2.58 26.06
CA PRO A 138 7.42 1.84 26.33
C PRO A 138 8.61 2.28 25.45
N GLN A 139 8.37 2.60 24.16
CA GLN A 139 9.45 3.12 23.30
C GLN A 139 10.00 4.45 23.83
N LYS A 140 9.13 5.41 24.18
CA LYS A 140 9.53 6.71 24.72
C LYS A 140 10.24 6.57 26.07
N MET A 141 9.77 5.68 26.94
CA MET A 141 10.43 5.35 28.20
C MET A 141 11.85 4.83 27.96
N GLY A 142 12.03 3.90 27.03
CA GLY A 142 13.36 3.39 26.68
C GLY A 142 14.29 4.49 26.18
N VAL A 143 13.79 5.43 25.36
CA VAL A 143 14.57 6.60 24.91
C VAL A 143 14.98 7.48 26.10
N ILE A 144 14.05 7.79 27.00
CA ILE A 144 14.36 8.62 28.20
C ILE A 144 15.44 7.96 29.04
N LEU A 145 15.34 6.66 29.30
CA LEU A 145 16.35 5.92 30.06
C LEU A 145 17.73 5.95 29.38
N ILE A 146 17.78 5.68 28.08
CA ILE A 146 19.03 5.71 27.29
C ILE A 146 19.66 7.11 27.38
N LEU A 147 18.88 8.16 27.08
CA LEU A 147 19.41 9.53 27.13
C LEU A 147 19.88 9.93 28.55
N SER A 148 19.14 9.55 29.59
CA SER A 148 19.50 9.86 30.99
C SER A 148 20.88 9.35 31.39
N ARG A 149 21.34 8.22 30.85
CA ARG A 149 22.67 7.66 31.10
C ARG A 149 23.83 8.51 30.57
N TYR A 150 23.54 9.43 29.65
CA TYR A 150 24.52 10.38 29.10
C TYR A 150 24.48 11.75 29.81
N GLY A 151 23.66 11.90 30.85
CA GLY A 151 23.61 13.10 31.67
C GLY A 151 24.77 13.17 32.69
N ALA A 152 24.94 14.33 33.31
CA ALA A 152 25.93 14.53 34.36
C ALA A 152 25.67 13.62 35.59
N GLU A 153 24.41 13.42 35.92
CA GLU A 153 23.93 12.48 36.93
C GLU A 153 22.84 11.60 36.31
N PRO A 154 23.07 10.28 36.13
CA PRO A 154 22.05 9.36 35.64
C PRO A 154 20.93 9.19 36.69
N LEU A 155 19.82 8.54 36.25
CA LEU A 155 18.78 8.10 37.17
C LEU A 155 19.31 7.07 38.16
N SER A 156 18.71 7.00 39.37
CA SER A 156 19.11 5.97 40.32
C SER A 156 18.80 4.57 39.79
N PRO A 157 19.65 3.57 40.04
CA PRO A 157 19.42 2.19 39.65
C PRO A 157 18.07 1.64 40.14
N GLU A 158 17.61 2.08 41.31
CA GLU A 158 16.31 1.69 41.85
C GLU A 158 15.16 2.20 41.00
N LEU A 159 15.21 3.45 40.52
CA LEU A 159 14.18 4.01 39.62
C LEU A 159 14.23 3.37 38.24
N GLU A 160 15.43 3.16 37.70
CA GLU A 160 15.59 2.45 36.43
C GLU A 160 14.94 1.06 36.46
N ASN A 161 15.24 0.27 37.55
CA ASN A 161 14.65 -1.06 37.69
C ASN A 161 13.11 -1.04 37.77
N LYS A 162 12.53 -0.10 38.53
CA LYS A 162 11.08 0.07 38.59
C LYS A 162 10.48 0.42 37.19
N ILE A 163 11.20 1.17 36.37
CA ILE A 163 10.76 1.49 35.01
C ILE A 163 10.89 0.24 34.10
N PHE A 164 11.95 -0.57 34.26
CA PHE A 164 12.05 -1.85 33.56
C PHE A 164 10.89 -2.78 33.91
N ASP A 165 10.56 -2.90 35.21
CA ASP A 165 9.41 -3.69 35.66
C ASP A 165 8.10 -3.19 35.04
N TYR A 166 7.88 -1.87 34.99
CA TYR A 166 6.73 -1.27 34.31
C TYR A 166 6.73 -1.58 32.82
N MET A 167 7.87 -1.44 32.13
CA MET A 167 7.96 -1.77 30.70
C MET A 167 7.70 -3.26 30.42
N ILE A 168 8.12 -4.16 31.32
CA ILE A 168 7.84 -5.60 31.20
C ILE A 168 6.36 -5.89 31.44
N GLU A 169 5.76 -5.28 32.46
CA GLU A 169 4.35 -5.46 32.82
C GLU A 169 3.42 -4.98 31.71
N THR A 170 3.72 -3.84 31.08
CA THR A 170 2.88 -3.21 30.07
C THR A 170 3.21 -3.66 28.65
N ALA A 171 4.42 -4.16 28.43
CA ALA A 171 4.90 -4.55 27.12
C ALA A 171 4.18 -5.80 26.58
N SER A 172 3.97 -5.81 25.28
CA SER A 172 3.58 -7.03 24.56
C SER A 172 4.82 -7.83 24.17
N ASP A 173 4.63 -9.13 23.94
CA ASP A 173 5.65 -10.00 23.36
C ASP A 173 5.69 -9.81 21.84
N PRO A 174 6.84 -9.46 21.22
CA PRO A 174 6.93 -9.29 19.77
C PRO A 174 6.59 -10.57 18.99
N ALA A 175 6.71 -11.75 19.60
CA ALA A 175 6.31 -13.01 18.98
C ALA A 175 4.81 -13.07 18.67
N LYS A 176 3.98 -12.36 19.43
CA LYS A 176 2.51 -12.34 19.27
C LYS A 176 2.02 -11.37 18.18
N HIS A 177 2.93 -10.62 17.55
CA HIS A 177 2.60 -9.62 16.54
C HIS A 177 3.15 -9.99 15.17
N THR A 178 2.62 -9.34 14.12
CA THR A 178 3.01 -9.53 12.73
C THR A 178 3.33 -8.19 12.07
N GLY A 179 4.05 -8.22 10.96
CA GLY A 179 4.34 -7.05 10.13
C GLY A 179 4.90 -5.85 10.92
N ALA A 180 4.33 -4.68 10.73
CA ALA A 180 4.77 -3.43 11.34
C ALA A 180 4.66 -3.44 12.87
N ASN A 181 3.60 -4.01 13.43
CA ASN A 181 3.42 -4.06 14.89
C ASN A 181 4.51 -4.89 15.57
N LYS A 182 5.01 -5.95 14.91
CA LYS A 182 6.13 -6.75 15.41
C LYS A 182 7.41 -5.92 15.54
N THR A 183 7.74 -5.11 14.54
CA THR A 183 8.93 -4.24 14.59
C THR A 183 8.81 -3.17 15.66
N ASP A 184 7.62 -2.61 15.84
CA ASP A 184 7.37 -1.57 16.83
C ASP A 184 7.47 -2.10 18.28
N VAL A 185 6.93 -3.29 18.55
CA VAL A 185 7.07 -3.94 19.87
C VAL A 185 8.53 -4.33 20.12
N ALA A 186 9.21 -4.90 19.13
CA ALA A 186 10.60 -5.32 19.28
C ALA A 186 11.55 -4.17 19.63
N LEU A 187 11.25 -2.93 19.21
CA LEU A 187 12.11 -1.78 19.44
C LEU A 187 12.32 -1.46 20.92
N HIS A 188 11.26 -1.45 21.74
CA HIS A 188 11.45 -1.19 23.18
C HIS A 188 12.07 -2.38 23.92
N TRP A 189 11.93 -3.61 23.39
CA TRP A 189 12.70 -4.76 23.87
C TRP A 189 14.20 -4.55 23.62
N LEU A 190 14.58 -4.06 22.43
CA LEU A 190 15.97 -3.72 22.13
C LEU A 190 16.52 -2.69 23.11
N TYR A 191 15.76 -1.62 23.39
CA TYR A 191 16.16 -0.58 24.33
C TYR A 191 16.40 -1.16 25.75
N ARG A 192 15.45 -1.95 26.22
CA ARG A 192 15.57 -2.60 27.55
C ARG A 192 16.74 -3.57 27.58
N GLY A 193 16.89 -4.44 26.60
CA GLY A 193 17.97 -5.41 26.53
C GLY A 193 19.35 -4.75 26.53
N LEU A 194 19.53 -3.65 25.77
CA LEU A 194 20.78 -2.89 25.76
C LEU A 194 21.07 -2.22 27.13
N LEU A 195 20.05 -1.66 27.80
CA LEU A 195 20.17 -1.00 29.09
C LEU A 195 20.48 -1.99 30.21
N GLN A 196 19.92 -3.19 30.15
CA GLN A 196 20.15 -4.28 31.11
C GLN A 196 21.36 -5.16 30.74
N GLN A 197 21.94 -4.97 29.55
CA GLN A 197 23.02 -5.82 29.00
C GLN A 197 22.62 -7.29 28.93
N ASP A 198 21.36 -7.52 28.52
CA ASP A 198 20.78 -8.86 28.40
C ASP A 198 20.86 -9.33 26.94
N ARG A 199 21.78 -10.27 26.68
CA ARG A 199 22.05 -10.84 25.34
C ARG A 199 20.80 -11.47 24.72
N ASP A 200 20.02 -12.19 25.52
CA ASP A 200 18.84 -12.93 25.03
C ASP A 200 17.71 -11.97 24.66
N VAL A 201 17.50 -10.93 25.46
CA VAL A 201 16.52 -9.87 25.15
C VAL A 201 16.93 -9.11 23.90
N ILE A 202 18.22 -8.75 23.74
CA ILE A 202 18.72 -8.08 22.52
C ILE A 202 18.53 -8.97 21.30
N LYS A 203 18.94 -10.24 21.38
CA LYS A 203 18.81 -11.22 20.29
C LYS A 203 17.35 -11.42 19.89
N THR A 204 16.46 -11.56 20.87
CA THR A 204 15.01 -11.65 20.65
C THR A 204 14.47 -10.42 19.92
N ALA A 205 14.82 -9.23 20.42
CA ALA A 205 14.39 -7.96 19.82
C ALA A 205 14.84 -7.82 18.35
N VAL A 206 16.11 -8.07 18.07
CA VAL A 206 16.67 -7.96 16.71
C VAL A 206 16.06 -9.01 15.78
N THR A 207 15.92 -10.25 16.25
CA THR A 207 15.30 -11.32 15.47
C THR A 207 13.89 -10.94 15.06
N HIS A 208 13.07 -10.47 16.00
CA HIS A 208 11.71 -10.05 15.69
C HIS A 208 11.62 -8.77 14.88
N THR A 209 12.58 -7.86 15.00
CA THR A 209 12.62 -6.66 14.13
C THR A 209 12.85 -7.02 12.68
N PHE A 210 13.75 -7.96 12.39
CA PHE A 210 14.09 -8.33 11.01
C PHE A 210 13.25 -9.50 10.46
N MET A 211 12.46 -10.18 11.29
CA MET A 211 11.57 -11.27 10.86
C MET A 211 10.58 -10.86 9.75
N PRO A 212 9.98 -9.63 9.73
CA PRO A 212 9.14 -9.20 8.62
C PRO A 212 9.83 -9.12 7.26
N LEU A 213 11.17 -9.16 7.23
CA LEU A 213 11.96 -9.32 6.01
C LEU A 213 12.07 -10.79 5.63
N SER A 214 10.93 -11.43 5.46
CA SER A 214 10.76 -12.79 4.94
C SER A 214 9.49 -12.84 4.12
N TYR A 215 9.45 -13.77 3.17
CA TYR A 215 8.22 -14.03 2.44
C TYR A 215 7.26 -14.85 3.29
N VAL A 216 5.99 -14.45 3.30
CA VAL A 216 4.94 -15.15 4.04
C VAL A 216 3.94 -15.83 3.10
N ASN A 217 3.17 -16.76 3.64
CA ASN A 217 2.11 -17.43 2.89
C ASN A 217 0.98 -16.46 2.52
N SER A 218 0.28 -16.74 1.43
CA SER A 218 -0.69 -15.86 0.77
C SER A 218 -1.89 -15.36 1.61
N GLN A 219 -2.04 -15.82 2.84
CA GLN A 219 -3.09 -15.35 3.76
C GLN A 219 -2.52 -14.65 5.00
N GLU A 220 -1.20 -14.61 5.13
CA GLU A 220 -0.51 -14.05 6.28
C GLU A 220 -0.10 -12.60 6.04
N GLU A 221 -0.01 -11.83 7.13
CA GLU A 221 0.48 -10.46 7.11
C GLU A 221 1.99 -10.41 6.90
N GLY A 222 2.46 -9.50 6.05
CA GLY A 222 3.88 -9.32 5.73
C GLY A 222 4.13 -9.23 4.23
N ILE A 223 5.40 -9.35 3.83
CA ILE A 223 5.83 -9.30 2.43
C ILE A 223 5.46 -10.63 1.75
N GLN A 224 4.66 -10.54 0.70
CA GLN A 224 4.23 -11.67 -0.09
C GLN A 224 5.31 -12.11 -1.09
N TYR A 225 5.22 -13.34 -1.61
CA TYR A 225 6.18 -13.84 -2.62
C TYR A 225 6.14 -13.06 -3.95
N ASP A 226 5.05 -12.33 -4.23
CA ASP A 226 4.95 -11.39 -5.36
C ASP A 226 5.43 -9.97 -5.02
N LEU A 227 6.03 -9.79 -3.83
CA LEU A 227 6.45 -8.50 -3.26
C LEU A 227 5.30 -7.53 -2.92
N GLY A 228 4.05 -8.01 -2.89
CA GLY A 228 2.96 -7.29 -2.22
C GLY A 228 3.18 -7.23 -0.70
N TYR A 229 2.42 -6.40 -0.01
CA TYR A 229 2.46 -6.33 1.45
C TYR A 229 1.05 -6.35 2.03
N PHE A 230 0.83 -7.26 2.96
CA PHE A 230 -0.43 -7.41 3.68
C PHE A 230 -0.34 -6.92 5.12
N GLN A 231 -1.43 -6.30 5.59
CA GLN A 231 -1.64 -5.97 6.99
C GLN A 231 -3.14 -6.04 7.32
N HIS A 232 -3.49 -6.43 8.52
CA HIS A 232 -4.86 -6.74 9.00
C HIS A 232 -5.51 -7.89 8.21
N GLY A 233 -4.77 -8.98 8.10
CA GLY A 233 -5.10 -10.14 7.26
C GLY A 233 -4.68 -9.93 5.80
N PRO A 234 -5.24 -10.70 4.84
CA PRO A 234 -4.85 -10.62 3.43
C PRO A 234 -5.39 -9.35 2.75
N GLN A 235 -5.02 -8.19 3.24
CA GLN A 235 -5.37 -6.87 2.74
C GLN A 235 -4.13 -6.14 2.21
N THR A 236 -4.15 -5.74 0.94
CA THR A 236 -3.08 -4.94 0.33
C THR A 236 -2.93 -3.59 1.05
N TYR A 237 -1.72 -3.36 1.62
CA TYR A 237 -1.49 -2.20 2.49
C TYR A 237 -0.08 -1.62 2.29
N ILE A 238 0.29 -1.35 1.03
CA ILE A 238 1.63 -0.85 0.65
C ILE A 238 1.92 0.51 1.32
N GLY A 239 0.96 1.44 1.28
CA GLY A 239 0.97 2.64 2.11
C GLY A 239 0.44 2.37 3.51
N GLY A 240 0.42 3.34 4.40
CA GLY A 240 -0.04 3.15 5.77
C GLY A 240 0.87 2.26 6.61
N TYR A 241 0.82 0.93 6.47
CA TYR A 241 1.64 0.00 7.25
C TYR A 241 2.98 -0.36 6.62
N GLY A 242 3.10 -0.37 5.29
CA GLY A 242 4.40 -0.58 4.63
C GLY A 242 5.49 0.37 5.12
N PRO A 243 5.28 1.71 5.12
CA PRO A 243 6.27 2.64 5.65
C PRO A 243 6.54 2.49 7.15
N VAL A 244 5.59 2.01 7.95
CA VAL A 244 5.82 1.74 9.38
C VAL A 244 6.78 0.58 9.55
N MET A 245 6.54 -0.53 8.86
CA MET A 245 7.44 -1.69 8.83
C MET A 245 8.85 -1.28 8.36
N LEU A 246 8.95 -0.56 7.23
CA LEU A 246 10.22 -0.06 6.71
C LEU A 246 10.95 0.82 7.72
N SER A 247 10.25 1.75 8.36
CA SER A 247 10.84 2.66 9.37
C SER A 247 11.40 1.89 10.57
N GLY A 248 10.67 0.89 11.06
CA GLY A 248 11.10 0.05 12.18
C GLY A 248 12.34 -0.77 11.85
N VAL A 249 12.32 -1.47 10.72
CA VAL A 249 13.45 -2.27 10.23
C VAL A 249 14.68 -1.40 9.97
N MET A 250 14.55 -0.32 9.21
CA MET A 250 15.69 0.56 8.87
C MET A 250 16.31 1.21 10.10
N ARG A 251 15.50 1.59 11.08
CA ARG A 251 15.98 2.17 12.35
C ARG A 251 16.92 1.22 13.07
N VAL A 252 16.51 -0.04 13.25
CA VAL A 252 17.34 -1.02 13.94
C VAL A 252 18.53 -1.44 13.07
N ALA A 253 18.38 -1.53 11.74
CA ALA A 253 19.49 -1.77 10.83
C ALA A 253 20.59 -0.71 10.95
N GLU A 254 20.22 0.58 11.06
CA GLU A 254 21.18 1.66 11.30
C GLU A 254 21.85 1.55 12.69
N TYR A 255 21.09 1.17 13.72
CA TYR A 255 21.64 1.01 15.08
C TYR A 255 22.63 -0.15 15.15
N THR A 256 22.33 -1.27 14.50
CA THR A 256 23.11 -2.51 14.60
C THR A 256 24.15 -2.71 13.50
N ALA A 257 24.27 -1.75 12.56
CA ALA A 257 25.23 -1.85 11.44
C ALA A 257 26.65 -2.16 11.92
N GLY A 258 27.28 -3.17 11.30
CA GLY A 258 28.67 -3.57 11.61
C GLY A 258 28.84 -4.29 12.95
N THR A 259 27.76 -4.70 13.64
CA THR A 259 27.79 -5.55 14.83
C THR A 259 27.32 -6.96 14.53
N GLU A 260 27.43 -7.88 15.47
CA GLU A 260 26.87 -9.23 15.37
C GLU A 260 25.34 -9.25 15.25
N TYR A 261 24.67 -8.17 15.67
CA TYR A 261 23.21 -8.00 15.60
C TYR A 261 22.72 -7.40 14.26
N ARG A 262 23.61 -7.25 13.26
CA ARG A 262 23.22 -6.72 11.96
C ARG A 262 22.23 -7.63 11.22
N MET A 263 21.49 -7.04 10.31
CA MET A 263 20.63 -7.73 9.36
C MET A 263 21.41 -8.75 8.51
N SER A 264 20.84 -9.90 8.21
CA SER A 264 21.45 -10.89 7.30
C SER A 264 21.44 -10.40 5.83
N ALA A 265 22.29 -10.98 5.00
CA ALA A 265 22.33 -10.65 3.57
C ALA A 265 21.01 -11.01 2.86
N GLU A 266 20.35 -12.11 3.25
CA GLU A 266 19.05 -12.50 2.70
C GLU A 266 17.96 -11.47 3.07
N GLN A 267 17.93 -11.02 4.32
CA GLN A 267 16.99 -9.99 4.78
C GLN A 267 17.25 -8.66 4.07
N GLN A 268 18.51 -8.30 3.82
CA GLN A 268 18.89 -7.09 3.08
C GLN A 268 18.40 -7.16 1.63
N GLU A 269 18.53 -8.30 0.96
CA GLU A 269 18.03 -8.52 -0.39
C GLU A 269 16.50 -8.42 -0.46
N ILE A 270 15.77 -9.01 0.49
CA ILE A 270 14.30 -8.87 0.56
C ILE A 270 13.90 -7.41 0.76
N LEU A 271 14.59 -6.70 1.66
CA LEU A 271 14.35 -5.26 1.89
C LEU A 271 14.58 -4.45 0.61
N TYR A 272 15.71 -4.66 -0.07
CA TYR A 272 16.02 -4.01 -1.35
C TYR A 272 14.94 -4.27 -2.39
N ARG A 273 14.57 -5.52 -2.61
CA ARG A 273 13.56 -5.89 -3.60
C ARG A 273 12.20 -5.27 -3.28
N PHE A 274 11.75 -5.35 -2.04
CA PHE A 274 10.47 -4.74 -1.65
C PHE A 274 10.49 -3.21 -1.85
N VAL A 275 11.57 -2.55 -1.43
CA VAL A 275 11.72 -1.09 -1.58
C VAL A 275 11.78 -0.68 -3.04
N ASN A 276 12.60 -1.35 -3.86
CA ASN A 276 12.85 -0.97 -5.25
C ASN A 276 11.73 -1.41 -6.21
N GLU A 277 11.24 -2.65 -6.07
CA GLU A 277 10.31 -3.25 -7.03
C GLU A 277 8.84 -2.95 -6.72
N THR A 278 8.51 -2.60 -5.47
CA THR A 278 7.12 -2.33 -5.05
C THR A 278 6.95 -0.95 -4.44
N TYR A 279 7.64 -0.65 -3.32
CA TYR A 279 7.36 0.56 -2.55
C TYR A 279 7.68 1.83 -3.34
N ALA A 280 8.88 1.94 -3.92
CA ALA A 280 9.28 3.10 -4.72
C ALA A 280 8.37 3.32 -5.94
N ARG A 281 7.94 2.23 -6.57
CA ARG A 281 7.08 2.27 -7.75
C ARG A 281 5.62 2.63 -7.43
N SER A 282 5.20 2.53 -6.18
CA SER A 282 3.86 2.89 -5.72
C SER A 282 3.62 4.41 -5.62
N PHE A 283 4.56 5.22 -6.12
CA PHE A 283 4.49 6.67 -6.14
C PHE A 283 4.61 7.23 -7.56
N ARG A 284 3.90 8.34 -7.80
CA ARG A 284 4.23 9.29 -8.87
C ARG A 284 4.73 10.58 -8.22
N SER A 285 5.98 10.99 -8.48
CA SER A 285 6.67 12.00 -7.67
C SER A 285 6.76 11.53 -6.19
N ASN A 286 6.27 12.29 -5.25
CA ASN A 286 6.20 11.89 -3.84
C ASN A 286 4.75 11.61 -3.38
N ILE A 287 3.85 11.35 -4.32
CA ILE A 287 2.43 11.07 -4.06
C ILE A 287 2.17 9.59 -4.33
N GLN A 288 1.69 8.89 -3.32
CA GLN A 288 1.33 7.48 -3.37
C GLN A 288 -0.09 7.29 -3.90
N PHE A 289 -0.34 6.16 -4.57
CA PHE A 289 -1.67 5.84 -5.09
C PHE A 289 -2.68 5.62 -3.97
N PHE A 290 -3.89 6.20 -4.12
CA PHE A 290 -4.89 6.24 -3.05
C PHE A 290 -5.46 4.86 -2.69
N ASN A 291 -5.49 3.94 -3.63
CA ASN A 291 -6.16 2.64 -3.47
C ASN A 291 -5.32 1.56 -2.75
N ILE A 292 -4.06 1.86 -2.38
CA ILE A 292 -3.15 0.95 -1.68
C ILE A 292 -2.65 1.47 -0.32
N VAL A 293 -3.24 2.57 0.18
CA VAL A 293 -2.87 3.16 1.49
C VAL A 293 -3.81 2.74 2.64
N GLY A 294 -4.77 1.86 2.36
CA GLY A 294 -5.75 1.40 3.33
C GLY A 294 -6.58 2.55 3.92
N ARG A 295 -6.97 2.45 5.20
CA ARG A 295 -7.77 3.49 5.85
C ARG A 295 -7.08 4.85 5.95
N SER A 296 -5.76 4.90 5.71
CA SER A 296 -5.02 6.17 5.74
C SER A 296 -5.51 7.18 4.70
N VAL A 297 -6.22 6.74 3.66
CA VAL A 297 -6.88 7.63 2.67
C VAL A 297 -7.78 8.68 3.33
N SER A 298 -8.32 8.39 4.51
CA SER A 298 -9.17 9.30 5.29
C SER A 298 -8.39 10.29 6.18
N ARG A 299 -7.07 10.39 6.00
CA ARG A 299 -6.20 11.30 6.77
C ARG A 299 -5.62 12.39 5.86
N PRO A 300 -5.59 13.66 6.31
CA PRO A 300 -4.95 14.73 5.54
C PRO A 300 -3.51 14.39 5.14
N ASN A 301 -3.15 14.67 3.91
CA ASN A 301 -1.81 14.49 3.35
C ASN A 301 -1.27 13.05 3.37
N SER A 302 -2.11 12.05 3.60
CA SER A 302 -1.66 10.64 3.72
C SER A 302 -1.04 10.07 2.44
N LEU A 303 -1.37 10.61 1.28
CA LEU A 303 -0.75 10.21 0.02
C LEU A 303 0.63 10.86 -0.18
N LYS A 304 0.92 11.99 0.48
CA LYS A 304 2.15 12.74 0.29
C LYS A 304 3.25 12.25 1.24
N SER A 305 4.31 11.72 0.70
CA SER A 305 5.50 11.33 1.45
C SER A 305 6.60 12.38 1.34
N SER A 306 6.63 13.33 2.27
CA SER A 306 7.70 14.34 2.34
C SER A 306 9.07 13.76 2.69
N GLY A 307 9.09 12.60 3.37
CA GLY A 307 10.30 11.90 3.77
C GLY A 307 10.80 10.85 2.77
N LEU A 308 10.17 10.71 1.59
CA LEU A 308 10.48 9.62 0.66
C LEU A 308 11.93 9.66 0.15
N ALA A 309 12.45 10.84 -0.20
CA ALA A 309 13.84 10.98 -0.61
C ALA A 309 14.81 10.61 0.54
N ASN A 310 14.50 11.00 1.77
CA ASN A 310 15.30 10.64 2.94
C ASN A 310 15.28 9.13 3.22
N LEU A 311 14.18 8.44 2.94
CA LEU A 311 14.13 6.99 3.02
C LEU A 311 15.20 6.36 2.11
N PHE A 312 15.30 6.80 0.87
CA PHE A 312 16.31 6.29 -0.06
C PHE A 312 17.75 6.69 0.34
N GLU A 313 17.97 7.88 0.89
CA GLU A 313 19.27 8.25 1.44
C GLU A 313 19.69 7.35 2.62
N ARG A 314 18.76 6.92 3.45
CA ARG A 314 18.99 5.94 4.50
C ARG A 314 19.27 4.55 3.92
N MET A 315 18.51 4.13 2.88
CA MET A 315 18.76 2.86 2.19
C MET A 315 20.17 2.79 1.58
N LYS A 316 20.69 3.86 1.02
CA LYS A 316 22.09 3.92 0.52
C LYS A 316 23.12 3.59 1.62
N LYS A 317 22.85 3.95 2.87
CA LYS A 317 23.73 3.63 4.00
C LYS A 317 23.58 2.18 4.47
N ILE A 318 22.36 1.65 4.42
CA ILE A 318 22.05 0.26 4.83
C ILE A 318 22.52 -0.72 3.75
N ASP A 319 22.33 -0.36 2.49
CA ASP A 319 22.60 -1.18 1.30
C ASP A 319 23.35 -0.40 0.23
N PRO A 320 24.65 -0.17 0.42
CA PRO A 320 25.46 0.60 -0.52
C PRO A 320 25.64 -0.07 -1.88
N ASN A 321 25.43 -1.38 -1.99
CA ASN A 321 25.57 -2.10 -3.26
C ASN A 321 24.53 -1.66 -4.31
N HIS A 322 23.39 -1.16 -3.89
CA HIS A 322 22.31 -0.69 -4.77
C HIS A 322 22.13 0.85 -4.73
N ALA A 323 23.18 1.59 -4.35
CA ALA A 323 23.11 3.04 -4.19
C ALA A 323 22.63 3.77 -5.45
N GLU A 324 23.00 3.28 -6.65
CA GLU A 324 22.58 3.88 -7.92
C GLU A 324 21.06 3.77 -8.16
N ASP A 325 20.43 2.68 -7.72
CA ASP A 325 18.97 2.52 -7.81
C ASP A 325 18.26 3.55 -6.92
N TYR A 326 18.76 3.73 -5.70
CA TYR A 326 18.22 4.73 -4.78
C TYR A 326 18.43 6.16 -5.28
N ASP A 327 19.58 6.47 -5.88
CA ASP A 327 19.83 7.78 -6.50
C ASP A 327 18.87 8.05 -7.67
N ARG A 328 18.54 7.05 -8.46
CA ARG A 328 17.51 7.18 -9.50
C ARG A 328 16.15 7.54 -8.90
N HIS A 329 15.71 6.83 -7.86
CA HIS A 329 14.44 7.15 -7.18
C HIS A 329 14.43 8.55 -6.58
N ILE A 330 15.53 8.99 -5.94
CA ILE A 330 15.68 10.36 -5.41
C ILE A 330 15.53 11.37 -6.55
N SER A 331 16.16 11.13 -7.69
CA SER A 331 16.07 12.01 -8.86
C SER A 331 14.63 12.11 -9.39
N TYR A 332 13.91 10.99 -9.49
CA TYR A 332 12.50 11.00 -9.92
C TYR A 332 11.63 11.84 -8.99
N ILE A 333 11.82 11.70 -7.68
CA ILE A 333 11.03 12.41 -6.67
C ILE A 333 11.32 13.90 -6.68
N GLN A 334 12.61 14.29 -6.68
CA GLN A 334 13.02 15.69 -6.53
C GLN A 334 12.82 16.50 -7.79
N LYS A 335 13.07 15.92 -8.96
CA LYS A 335 13.01 16.60 -10.26
C LYS A 335 11.70 16.43 -10.99
N GLY A 336 10.85 15.45 -10.56
CA GLY A 336 9.65 15.08 -11.30
C GLY A 336 9.94 14.58 -12.71
N ASN A 337 11.18 14.18 -12.99
CA ASN A 337 11.64 13.75 -14.29
C ASN A 337 11.78 12.24 -14.33
N TYR A 338 10.94 11.60 -15.12
CA TYR A 338 10.91 10.15 -15.34
C TYR A 338 11.53 9.72 -16.68
N ALA A 339 12.23 10.64 -17.37
CA ALA A 339 12.88 10.32 -18.65
C ALA A 339 13.85 9.15 -18.49
N GLY A 340 13.71 8.18 -19.38
CA GLY A 340 14.55 6.97 -19.39
C GLY A 340 14.22 5.93 -18.33
N ILE A 341 13.12 6.10 -17.55
CA ILE A 341 12.66 5.03 -16.69
C ILE A 341 12.17 3.85 -17.53
N LYS A 342 12.57 2.66 -17.15
CA LYS A 342 12.08 1.45 -17.80
C LYS A 342 10.60 1.28 -17.49
N GLU A 343 9.76 1.27 -18.51
CA GLU A 343 8.35 0.91 -18.35
C GLU A 343 8.23 -0.46 -17.72
N THR A 344 7.45 -0.55 -16.65
CA THR A 344 7.29 -1.79 -15.92
C THR A 344 5.85 -1.94 -15.45
N LEU A 345 5.21 -3.02 -15.88
CA LEU A 345 3.92 -3.48 -15.39
C LEU A 345 4.12 -4.70 -14.51
N THR A 346 3.55 -4.69 -13.32
CA THR A 346 3.54 -5.85 -12.42
C THR A 346 2.12 -6.15 -12.00
N HIS A 347 1.67 -7.39 -12.22
CA HIS A 347 0.46 -7.90 -11.62
C HIS A 347 0.81 -8.68 -10.36
N TYR A 348 0.30 -8.24 -9.23
CA TYR A 348 0.51 -8.86 -7.91
C TYR A 348 -0.63 -9.87 -7.70
N ASN A 349 -0.36 -11.13 -8.05
CA ASN A 349 -1.36 -12.20 -8.09
C ASN A 349 -1.86 -12.65 -6.72
N ILE A 350 -1.10 -12.40 -5.65
CA ILE A 350 -1.50 -12.72 -4.28
C ILE A 350 -2.43 -11.63 -3.74
N GLY A 351 -2.17 -10.38 -4.07
CA GLY A 351 -2.88 -9.21 -3.55
C GLY A 351 -4.00 -8.67 -4.44
N ASP A 352 -4.25 -9.27 -5.60
CA ASP A 352 -5.26 -8.84 -6.59
C ASP A 352 -5.12 -7.36 -7.01
N TRP A 353 -3.90 -6.93 -7.32
CA TRP A 353 -3.66 -5.55 -7.76
C TRP A 353 -2.58 -5.47 -8.84
N THR A 354 -2.55 -4.36 -9.57
CA THR A 354 -1.64 -4.15 -10.70
C THR A 354 -1.02 -2.78 -10.61
N LEU A 355 0.28 -2.70 -10.86
CA LEU A 355 1.07 -1.49 -10.80
C LEU A 355 1.81 -1.28 -12.11
N PHE A 356 1.57 -0.15 -12.77
CA PHE A 356 2.32 0.33 -13.92
C PHE A 356 3.16 1.55 -13.53
N GLN A 357 4.42 1.55 -13.94
CA GLN A 357 5.28 2.73 -13.87
C GLN A 357 5.98 2.93 -15.22
N GLY A 358 5.86 4.13 -15.78
CA GLY A 358 6.50 4.51 -17.03
C GLY A 358 6.92 5.98 -17.03
N GLU A 359 7.56 6.39 -18.11
CA GLU A 359 8.03 7.76 -18.28
C GLU A 359 6.88 8.76 -18.23
N ASN A 360 5.79 8.47 -18.94
CA ASN A 360 4.67 9.39 -19.13
C ASN A 360 3.68 9.39 -17.97
N TYR A 361 3.46 8.24 -17.35
CA TYR A 361 2.50 8.08 -16.27
C TYR A 361 2.83 6.88 -15.38
N SER A 362 2.12 6.80 -14.29
CA SER A 362 2.05 5.60 -13.47
C SER A 362 0.58 5.32 -13.15
N ALA A 363 0.22 4.05 -12.96
CA ALA A 363 -1.14 3.68 -12.63
C ALA A 363 -1.19 2.52 -11.64
N CYS A 364 -2.18 2.53 -10.76
CA CYS A 364 -2.45 1.46 -9.82
C CYS A 364 -3.92 1.03 -9.92
N LEU A 365 -4.13 -0.24 -10.22
CA LEU A 365 -5.45 -0.88 -10.24
C LEU A 365 -5.59 -1.80 -9.03
N ARG A 366 -6.65 -1.65 -8.25
CA ARG A 366 -6.97 -2.54 -7.14
C ARG A 366 -8.27 -3.29 -7.38
N LEU A 367 -8.18 -4.60 -7.21
CA LEU A 367 -9.30 -5.54 -7.24
C LEU A 367 -9.46 -6.21 -5.86
N ALA A 368 -10.52 -6.97 -5.67
CA ALA A 368 -10.69 -7.83 -4.51
C ALA A 368 -11.40 -9.13 -4.90
N SER A 369 -10.87 -10.23 -4.43
CA SER A 369 -11.47 -11.56 -4.55
C SER A 369 -11.91 -12.11 -3.19
N ASN A 370 -12.46 -13.33 -3.20
CA ASN A 370 -12.74 -14.06 -1.97
C ASN A 370 -11.46 -14.52 -1.22
N ARG A 371 -10.27 -14.30 -1.78
CA ARG A 371 -8.96 -14.56 -1.19
C ARG A 371 -8.39 -13.33 -0.48
N THR A 372 -8.77 -12.13 -0.92
CA THR A 372 -8.23 -10.85 -0.43
C THR A 372 -9.30 -10.02 0.25
N ARG A 373 -8.90 -9.24 1.24
CA ARG A 373 -9.82 -8.32 1.92
C ARG A 373 -9.98 -7.01 1.14
N LYS A 374 -11.20 -6.52 1.12
CA LYS A 374 -11.50 -5.15 0.72
C LYS A 374 -10.84 -4.17 1.70
N ILE A 375 -10.86 -2.89 1.33
CA ILE A 375 -10.31 -1.86 2.21
C ILE A 375 -11.08 -1.80 3.54
N GLU A 376 -10.33 -1.66 4.63
CA GLU A 376 -10.88 -1.64 5.97
C GLU A 376 -11.47 -0.29 6.37
N HIS A 377 -12.36 -0.30 7.34
CA HIS A 377 -12.57 0.81 8.25
C HIS A 377 -12.21 0.37 9.68
N GLY A 378 -11.66 1.27 10.47
CA GLY A 378 -11.32 0.97 11.86
C GLY A 378 -11.10 2.25 12.63
N ASN A 379 -11.27 2.25 13.95
CA ASN A 379 -11.11 3.43 14.81
C ASN A 379 -11.94 4.64 14.33
N ASN A 380 -13.12 4.41 13.75
CA ASN A 380 -13.96 5.45 13.13
C ASN A 380 -13.29 6.19 11.95
N GLU A 381 -12.30 5.58 11.32
CA GLU A 381 -11.63 6.09 10.12
C GLU A 381 -12.15 5.38 8.87
N ASN A 382 -12.11 6.05 7.73
CA ASN A 382 -12.39 5.51 6.40
C ASN A 382 -13.81 4.96 6.25
N ILE A 383 -14.78 5.70 6.76
CA ILE A 383 -16.17 5.24 6.91
C ILE A 383 -17.02 5.29 5.64
N LYS A 384 -16.47 5.73 4.48
CA LYS A 384 -17.21 5.81 3.20
C LYS A 384 -16.60 4.98 2.07
N SER A 385 -15.51 4.26 2.28
CA SER A 385 -14.69 3.63 1.22
C SER A 385 -15.16 2.24 0.76
N PHE A 386 -16.39 1.86 0.99
CA PHE A 386 -16.93 0.51 0.71
C PHE A 386 -16.55 -0.02 -0.70
N PHE A 387 -16.64 0.82 -1.74
CA PHE A 387 -16.40 0.42 -3.12
C PHE A 387 -14.93 0.52 -3.57
N MET A 388 -14.01 0.99 -2.72
CA MET A 388 -12.64 1.34 -3.16
C MET A 388 -11.81 0.13 -3.63
N SER A 389 -12.20 -1.10 -3.35
CA SER A 389 -11.48 -2.30 -3.81
C SER A 389 -12.15 -3.01 -4.99
N ASP A 390 -13.21 -2.44 -5.57
CA ASP A 390 -14.04 -3.10 -6.59
C ASP A 390 -13.66 -2.63 -8.01
N GLY A 391 -12.37 -2.58 -8.32
CA GLY A 391 -11.85 -2.14 -9.60
C GLY A 391 -11.45 -0.66 -9.61
N SER A 392 -11.00 -0.12 -8.47
CA SER A 392 -10.52 1.26 -8.45
C SER A 392 -9.19 1.40 -9.19
N ILE A 393 -9.08 2.46 -9.98
CA ILE A 393 -7.86 2.80 -10.70
C ILE A 393 -7.41 4.21 -10.34
N ASP A 394 -6.12 4.36 -10.04
CA ASP A 394 -5.42 5.62 -9.85
C ASP A 394 -4.47 5.83 -11.02
N VAL A 395 -4.58 6.95 -11.73
CA VAL A 395 -3.72 7.29 -12.87
C VAL A 395 -3.04 8.61 -12.60
N GLY A 396 -1.74 8.58 -12.37
CA GLY A 396 -0.92 9.75 -12.08
C GLY A 396 -0.02 10.12 -13.26
N VAL A 397 -0.21 11.30 -13.82
CA VAL A 397 0.70 11.91 -14.83
C VAL A 397 1.73 12.79 -14.14
N LYS A 398 1.28 13.67 -13.25
CA LYS A 398 2.13 14.57 -12.46
C LYS A 398 2.30 14.12 -11.02
N GLY A 399 1.36 13.33 -10.52
CA GLY A 399 1.15 13.01 -9.12
C GLY A 399 0.38 14.13 -8.42
N GLY A 400 -0.56 13.75 -7.58
CA GLY A 400 -1.41 14.67 -6.84
C GLY A 400 -2.74 14.99 -7.51
N GLU A 401 -3.12 14.26 -8.56
CA GLU A 401 -4.45 14.33 -9.18
C GLU A 401 -5.57 14.09 -8.16
N TYR A 402 -5.28 13.29 -7.12
CA TYR A 402 -6.21 12.93 -6.05
C TYR A 402 -5.80 13.44 -4.66
N LEU A 403 -4.74 14.26 -4.56
CA LEU A 403 -4.21 14.69 -3.25
C LEU A 403 -5.24 15.52 -2.46
N ASN A 404 -5.64 15.01 -1.30
CA ASN A 404 -6.60 15.66 -0.39
C ASN A 404 -8.01 15.91 -0.98
N ILE A 405 -8.40 15.20 -2.04
CA ILE A 405 -9.76 15.30 -2.61
C ILE A 405 -10.83 14.62 -1.74
N PHE A 406 -10.46 13.66 -0.89
CA PHE A 406 -11.34 12.71 -0.23
C PHE A 406 -12.44 13.30 0.67
N PRO A 407 -12.27 14.44 1.36
CA PRO A 407 -13.36 15.10 2.08
C PRO A 407 -14.55 15.51 1.20
N VAL A 408 -14.25 15.84 -0.06
CA VAL A 408 -15.24 16.35 -1.03
C VAL A 408 -15.64 15.32 -2.09
N TRP A 409 -15.06 14.09 -2.04
CA TRP A 409 -15.34 13.05 -3.00
C TRP A 409 -16.80 12.59 -2.95
N ASP A 410 -17.38 12.35 -4.10
CA ASP A 410 -18.56 11.48 -4.19
C ASP A 410 -18.09 10.03 -4.10
N TRP A 411 -18.21 9.42 -2.93
CA TRP A 411 -17.76 8.07 -2.66
C TRP A 411 -18.55 6.98 -3.40
N ASN A 412 -19.65 7.33 -4.08
CA ASN A 412 -20.28 6.48 -5.07
C ASN A 412 -19.55 6.49 -6.42
N ARG A 413 -18.61 7.42 -6.63
CA ARG A 413 -17.93 7.64 -7.90
C ARG A 413 -16.42 7.46 -7.80
N VAL A 414 -16.01 6.31 -7.26
CA VAL A 414 -14.59 5.96 -7.20
C VAL A 414 -14.10 5.62 -8.62
N PRO A 415 -12.99 6.21 -9.12
CA PRO A 415 -12.46 5.96 -10.45
C PRO A 415 -12.32 4.48 -10.77
N GLY A 416 -12.80 4.04 -11.92
CA GLY A 416 -12.80 2.64 -12.39
C GLY A 416 -13.95 1.77 -11.85
N VAL A 417 -14.64 2.17 -10.79
CA VAL A 417 -15.67 1.35 -10.13
C VAL A 417 -17.02 1.43 -10.86
N THR A 418 -17.74 0.28 -10.86
CA THR A 418 -19.13 0.17 -11.32
C THR A 418 -20.01 -0.21 -10.15
N ASN A 419 -20.97 0.64 -9.80
CA ASN A 419 -21.82 0.41 -8.61
C ASN A 419 -23.17 1.14 -8.71
N PRO A 420 -24.19 0.69 -7.96
CA PRO A 420 -25.41 1.46 -7.72
C PRO A 420 -25.08 2.75 -6.96
N GLN A 421 -25.76 3.83 -7.30
CA GLN A 421 -25.55 5.14 -6.68
C GLN A 421 -26.35 5.23 -5.37
N MET A 422 -25.69 4.94 -4.26
CA MET A 422 -26.30 4.78 -2.96
C MET A 422 -26.60 6.11 -2.22
N GLU A 423 -26.40 7.25 -2.91
CA GLU A 423 -26.52 8.60 -2.32
C GLU A 423 -25.70 8.71 -1.02
N ASN A 424 -26.35 9.02 0.11
CA ASN A 424 -25.71 9.12 1.42
C ASN A 424 -25.70 7.81 2.22
N GLN A 425 -26.11 6.68 1.59
CA GLN A 425 -26.25 5.39 2.22
C GLN A 425 -25.14 4.39 1.82
N ILE A 426 -23.93 4.89 1.57
CA ILE A 426 -22.81 3.99 1.28
C ILE A 426 -22.61 3.05 2.45
N PRO A 427 -22.58 1.73 2.20
CA PRO A 427 -22.42 0.77 3.28
C PRO A 427 -21.09 0.93 4.00
N LEU A 428 -21.08 0.50 5.26
CA LEU A 428 -19.87 0.39 6.05
C LEU A 428 -19.43 -1.07 6.08
N CYS A 429 -18.19 -1.37 5.68
CA CYS A 429 -17.60 -2.69 5.84
C CYS A 429 -17.54 -3.06 7.33
N LYS A 430 -17.74 -4.32 7.68
CA LYS A 430 -17.59 -4.77 9.07
C LYS A 430 -16.11 -5.02 9.40
N GLY A 431 -15.69 -4.52 10.57
CA GLY A 431 -14.39 -4.82 11.16
C GLY A 431 -13.19 -4.31 10.34
N TRP A 432 -12.11 -5.04 10.41
CA TRP A 432 -10.82 -4.72 9.81
C TRP A 432 -10.68 -5.24 8.37
N GLY A 433 -11.69 -4.99 7.54
CA GLY A 433 -11.80 -5.49 6.18
C GLY A 433 -12.42 -6.90 6.12
N GLU A 434 -13.13 -7.16 5.05
CA GLU A 434 -13.77 -8.44 4.78
C GLU A 434 -13.41 -8.92 3.38
N PRO A 435 -13.44 -10.24 3.11
CA PRO A 435 -13.18 -10.76 1.78
C PRO A 435 -14.12 -10.18 0.73
N GLY A 436 -13.62 -9.93 -0.47
CA GLY A 436 -14.44 -9.74 -1.65
C GLY A 436 -15.28 -10.99 -1.95
N GLU A 437 -16.14 -10.91 -2.96
CA GLU A 437 -17.02 -12.02 -3.32
C GLU A 437 -16.64 -12.70 -4.64
N SER A 438 -15.73 -12.10 -5.41
CA SER A 438 -15.27 -12.65 -6.67
C SER A 438 -14.48 -13.96 -6.49
N ASP A 439 -14.87 -14.98 -7.22
CA ASP A 439 -14.15 -16.26 -7.29
C ASP A 439 -13.23 -16.36 -8.52
N PHE A 440 -13.20 -15.32 -9.35
CA PHE A 440 -12.34 -15.17 -10.52
C PHE A 440 -11.82 -13.75 -10.57
N CYS A 441 -10.59 -13.56 -10.12
CA CYS A 441 -9.92 -12.27 -10.03
C CYS A 441 -8.43 -12.46 -10.23
N GLY A 442 -7.82 -11.71 -11.13
CA GLY A 442 -6.39 -11.81 -11.39
C GLY A 442 -6.02 -11.20 -12.73
N GLY A 443 -4.82 -11.52 -13.18
CA GLY A 443 -4.26 -10.99 -14.41
C GLY A 443 -2.92 -11.61 -14.75
N LEU A 444 -2.23 -10.98 -15.69
CA LEU A 444 -0.88 -11.37 -16.12
C LEU A 444 -0.09 -10.16 -16.60
N SER A 445 1.23 -10.32 -16.67
CA SER A 445 2.12 -9.32 -17.27
C SER A 445 3.35 -9.98 -17.89
N ASP A 446 3.86 -9.40 -18.99
CA ASP A 446 5.18 -9.72 -19.55
C ASP A 446 6.30 -8.81 -19.02
N GLY A 447 5.96 -7.94 -18.07
CA GLY A 447 6.82 -6.90 -17.51
C GLY A 447 6.62 -5.51 -18.13
N LYS A 448 5.97 -5.39 -19.29
CA LYS A 448 5.64 -4.12 -19.96
C LYS A 448 4.14 -4.00 -20.26
N ASN A 449 3.56 -5.03 -20.83
CA ASN A 449 2.15 -5.14 -21.17
C ASN A 449 1.48 -6.16 -20.25
N GLY A 450 0.15 -6.12 -20.18
CA GLY A 450 -0.60 -7.12 -19.43
C GLY A 450 -2.06 -6.73 -19.25
N LEU A 451 -2.76 -7.59 -18.57
CA LEU A 451 -4.19 -7.38 -18.30
C LEU A 451 -4.56 -7.82 -16.90
N SER A 452 -5.62 -7.27 -16.39
CA SER A 452 -6.25 -7.69 -15.14
C SER A 452 -7.75 -7.59 -15.25
N GLY A 453 -8.47 -8.43 -14.50
CA GLY A 453 -9.90 -8.34 -14.43
C GLY A 453 -10.52 -9.32 -13.45
N PHE A 454 -11.83 -9.23 -13.31
CA PHE A 454 -12.57 -10.04 -12.35
C PHE A 454 -14.05 -10.16 -12.69
N LYS A 455 -14.68 -11.22 -12.19
CA LYS A 455 -16.13 -11.33 -12.09
C LYS A 455 -16.58 -10.45 -10.91
N MET A 456 -17.05 -9.27 -11.22
CA MET A 456 -17.56 -8.35 -10.19
C MET A 456 -18.83 -8.94 -9.58
N LEU A 457 -18.85 -9.08 -8.25
CA LEU A 457 -20.02 -9.54 -7.51
C LEU A 457 -20.05 -8.84 -6.14
N ILE A 458 -21.17 -8.19 -5.85
CA ILE A 458 -21.48 -7.64 -4.52
C ILE A 458 -22.92 -7.99 -4.20
N THR A 459 -23.15 -8.75 -3.11
CA THR A 459 -24.46 -9.19 -2.67
C THR A 459 -24.75 -8.87 -1.19
N LYS A 460 -23.87 -8.04 -0.58
CA LYS A 460 -23.89 -7.72 0.86
C LYS A 460 -24.31 -6.28 1.13
N TYR A 461 -24.75 -6.03 2.35
CA TYR A 461 -25.04 -4.69 2.88
C TYR A 461 -26.05 -3.88 2.06
N GLY A 462 -27.03 -4.57 1.46
CA GLY A 462 -28.06 -3.92 0.64
C GLY A 462 -27.58 -3.51 -0.75
N VAL A 463 -26.37 -3.90 -1.16
CA VAL A 463 -25.86 -3.75 -2.52
C VAL A 463 -26.02 -5.05 -3.28
N GLN A 464 -26.59 -4.99 -4.49
CA GLN A 464 -26.72 -6.13 -5.38
C GLN A 464 -26.30 -5.72 -6.79
N ILE A 465 -25.13 -6.18 -7.22
CA ILE A 465 -24.60 -5.94 -8.55
C ILE A 465 -23.68 -7.08 -8.97
N SER A 466 -23.71 -7.41 -10.26
CA SER A 466 -22.76 -8.34 -10.89
C SER A 466 -22.33 -7.82 -12.25
N GLY A 467 -21.22 -8.37 -12.77
CA GLY A 467 -20.69 -8.05 -14.09
C GLY A 467 -19.28 -8.61 -14.30
N TYR A 468 -18.70 -8.32 -15.44
CA TYR A 468 -17.37 -8.74 -15.84
C TYR A 468 -16.57 -7.49 -16.21
N LYS A 469 -15.38 -7.32 -15.68
CA LYS A 469 -14.56 -6.11 -15.88
C LYS A 469 -13.12 -6.48 -16.13
N SER A 470 -12.50 -5.80 -17.10
CA SER A 470 -11.09 -5.97 -17.42
C SER A 470 -10.42 -4.66 -17.80
N TRP A 471 -9.12 -4.61 -17.57
CA TRP A 471 -8.20 -3.52 -17.90
C TRP A 471 -7.02 -4.11 -18.66
N PHE A 472 -6.75 -3.59 -19.85
CA PHE A 472 -5.67 -4.02 -20.73
C PHE A 472 -4.66 -2.89 -20.83
N PHE A 473 -3.45 -3.14 -20.34
CA PHE A 473 -2.34 -2.21 -20.38
C PHE A 473 -1.48 -2.52 -21.60
N MET A 474 -1.42 -1.61 -22.55
CA MET A 474 -0.65 -1.79 -23.78
C MET A 474 -0.30 -0.44 -24.43
N ASP A 475 0.95 -0.30 -24.88
CA ASP A 475 1.48 0.82 -25.69
C ASP A 475 1.04 2.22 -25.18
N GLY A 476 1.17 2.46 -23.87
CA GLY A 476 0.87 3.77 -23.28
C GLY A 476 -0.63 4.06 -23.05
N ALA A 477 -1.51 3.11 -23.30
CA ALA A 477 -2.95 3.21 -23.07
C ALA A 477 -3.45 2.14 -22.10
N ILE A 478 -4.61 2.40 -21.50
CA ILE A 478 -5.35 1.44 -20.68
C ILE A 478 -6.76 1.30 -21.26
N ILE A 479 -7.07 0.12 -21.81
CA ILE A 479 -8.37 -0.17 -22.38
C ILE A 479 -9.23 -0.82 -21.29
N CYS A 480 -10.38 -0.23 -21.00
CA CYS A 480 -11.27 -0.62 -19.92
C CYS A 480 -12.57 -1.15 -20.49
N LEU A 481 -12.88 -2.42 -20.21
CA LEU A 481 -14.08 -3.10 -20.68
C LEU A 481 -14.97 -3.55 -19.52
N GLY A 482 -16.27 -3.49 -19.74
CA GLY A 482 -17.27 -4.07 -18.86
C GLY A 482 -18.40 -4.71 -19.63
N SER A 483 -18.90 -5.84 -19.15
CA SER A 483 -20.01 -6.58 -19.76
C SER A 483 -20.83 -7.31 -18.70
N GLY A 484 -22.04 -7.76 -19.05
CA GLY A 484 -22.91 -8.48 -18.16
C GLY A 484 -23.33 -7.68 -16.90
N ILE A 485 -23.23 -6.35 -16.94
CA ILE A 485 -23.55 -5.51 -15.77
C ILE A 485 -25.04 -5.61 -15.51
N SER A 486 -25.37 -6.14 -14.33
CA SER A 486 -26.76 -6.39 -13.93
C SER A 486 -26.95 -6.05 -12.46
N SER A 487 -28.07 -5.39 -12.16
CA SER A 487 -28.47 -5.06 -10.79
C SER A 487 -29.99 -5.02 -10.69
N PRO A 488 -30.60 -5.64 -9.69
CA PRO A 488 -32.06 -5.54 -9.45
C PRO A 488 -32.45 -4.26 -8.69
N MET A 489 -31.47 -3.43 -8.33
CA MET A 489 -31.68 -2.24 -7.49
C MET A 489 -32.31 -1.11 -8.30
N SER A 490 -33.16 -0.32 -7.65
CA SER A 490 -33.83 0.84 -8.25
C SER A 490 -32.91 2.07 -8.44
N GLN A 491 -31.75 2.07 -7.79
CA GLN A 491 -30.75 3.13 -7.93
C GLN A 491 -30.10 3.04 -9.32
N PRO A 492 -29.76 4.18 -9.94
CA PRO A 492 -28.97 4.18 -11.17
C PRO A 492 -27.61 3.49 -10.93
N VAL A 493 -27.18 2.68 -11.89
CA VAL A 493 -25.85 2.05 -11.88
C VAL A 493 -24.93 2.84 -12.79
N ASN A 494 -23.79 3.26 -12.27
CA ASN A 494 -22.79 4.00 -13.04
C ASN A 494 -21.43 3.28 -13.02
N THR A 495 -20.70 3.42 -14.13
CA THR A 495 -19.24 3.19 -14.16
C THR A 495 -18.55 4.54 -14.13
N THR A 496 -17.81 4.81 -13.07
CA THR A 496 -17.01 6.04 -12.96
C THR A 496 -15.73 5.86 -13.78
N VAL A 497 -15.53 6.74 -14.73
CA VAL A 497 -14.30 6.77 -15.55
C VAL A 497 -13.19 7.44 -14.76
N ASP A 498 -13.49 8.64 -14.19
CA ASP A 498 -12.59 9.36 -13.30
C ASP A 498 -13.36 10.31 -12.36
N GLN A 499 -12.76 10.61 -11.21
CA GLN A 499 -13.14 11.70 -10.32
C GLN A 499 -11.88 12.26 -9.66
N CYS A 500 -11.38 13.38 -10.18
CA CYS A 500 -10.10 13.99 -9.79
C CYS A 500 -10.23 15.48 -9.50
N LEU A 501 -9.18 16.10 -8.97
CA LEU A 501 -9.12 17.55 -8.80
C LEU A 501 -9.17 18.27 -10.14
N LEU A 502 -10.08 19.22 -10.28
CA LEU A 502 -10.18 20.07 -11.48
C LEU A 502 -9.09 21.15 -11.42
N ARG A 503 -8.03 20.97 -12.22
CA ARG A 503 -6.87 21.88 -12.23
C ARG A 503 -6.75 22.75 -13.47
N SER A 504 -7.61 22.52 -14.45
CA SER A 504 -7.68 23.26 -15.73
C SER A 504 -9.07 23.09 -16.33
N ASP A 505 -9.40 23.86 -17.33
CA ASP A 505 -10.55 23.60 -18.18
C ASP A 505 -10.45 22.20 -18.78
N ALA A 506 -11.60 21.57 -18.98
CA ALA A 506 -11.71 20.34 -19.71
C ALA A 506 -12.15 20.59 -21.16
N VAL A 507 -11.91 19.63 -22.02
CA VAL A 507 -12.31 19.67 -23.43
C VAL A 507 -12.93 18.36 -23.81
N TYR A 508 -14.02 18.39 -24.59
CA TYR A 508 -14.64 17.18 -25.09
C TYR A 508 -15.07 17.34 -26.56
N SER A 509 -15.24 16.22 -27.22
CA SER A 509 -15.85 16.11 -28.57
C SER A 509 -17.15 15.35 -28.49
N SER A 510 -18.18 15.89 -29.14
CA SER A 510 -19.49 15.25 -29.31
C SER A 510 -20.03 15.54 -30.71
N SER A 511 -20.34 14.51 -31.47
CA SER A 511 -20.79 14.61 -32.85
C SER A 511 -19.86 15.49 -33.73
N GLY A 512 -18.54 15.33 -33.53
CA GLY A 512 -17.49 16.07 -34.25
C GLY A 512 -17.31 17.53 -33.79
N ASN A 513 -18.11 18.03 -32.86
CA ASN A 513 -17.96 19.37 -32.30
C ASN A 513 -17.08 19.34 -31.04
N ILE A 514 -16.05 20.19 -30.98
CA ILE A 514 -15.15 20.34 -29.85
C ILE A 514 -15.56 21.52 -28.99
N ALA A 515 -15.76 21.28 -27.70
CA ALA A 515 -16.12 22.31 -26.73
C ALA A 515 -15.12 22.34 -25.56
N THR A 516 -14.76 23.53 -25.13
CA THR A 516 -14.03 23.77 -23.88
C THR A 516 -15.03 24.12 -22.78
N VAL A 517 -14.88 23.49 -21.63
CA VAL A 517 -15.77 23.66 -20.47
C VAL A 517 -14.96 23.91 -19.21
N SER A 518 -15.47 24.79 -18.36
CA SER A 518 -14.85 25.20 -17.10
C SER A 518 -15.71 24.83 -15.91
N ASN A 519 -15.25 25.16 -14.71
CA ASN A 519 -15.99 24.93 -13.46
C ASN A 519 -17.43 25.47 -13.55
N GLY A 520 -18.39 24.72 -13.04
CA GLY A 520 -19.82 24.96 -13.13
C GLY A 520 -20.50 24.29 -14.35
N SER A 521 -19.73 23.65 -15.25
CA SER A 521 -20.26 22.96 -16.42
C SER A 521 -20.67 21.53 -16.08
N SER A 522 -21.78 21.09 -16.68
CA SER A 522 -22.23 19.69 -16.61
C SER A 522 -22.88 19.24 -17.91
N VAL A 523 -22.68 17.99 -18.25
CA VAL A 523 -23.33 17.30 -19.37
C VAL A 523 -23.81 15.95 -18.85
N THR A 524 -25.03 15.58 -19.23
CA THR A 524 -25.67 14.34 -18.78
C THR A 524 -26.13 13.53 -19.99
N ASP A 525 -25.68 12.28 -20.03
CA ASP A 525 -26.12 11.25 -20.99
C ASP A 525 -26.10 11.71 -22.47
N VAL A 526 -24.93 12.17 -22.93
CA VAL A 526 -24.69 12.51 -24.32
C VAL A 526 -23.63 11.60 -24.96
N PRO A 527 -23.68 11.36 -26.27
CA PRO A 527 -22.63 10.62 -26.95
C PRO A 527 -21.37 11.48 -27.08
N ILE A 528 -20.35 11.18 -26.29
CA ILE A 528 -19.04 11.82 -26.33
C ILE A 528 -18.05 10.87 -27.01
N GLU A 529 -17.25 11.39 -27.94
CA GLU A 529 -16.19 10.63 -28.62
C GLU A 529 -14.93 10.58 -27.78
N TRP A 530 -14.58 11.71 -27.16
CA TRP A 530 -13.47 11.82 -26.23
C TRP A 530 -13.64 13.00 -25.27
N PHE A 531 -13.00 12.85 -24.11
CA PHE A 531 -12.92 13.87 -23.06
C PHE A 531 -11.46 14.03 -22.64
N TRP A 532 -11.00 15.25 -22.47
CA TRP A 532 -9.63 15.58 -22.04
C TRP A 532 -9.64 16.46 -20.80
N HIS A 533 -8.83 16.11 -19.79
CA HIS A 533 -8.58 16.92 -18.63
C HIS A 533 -7.22 16.56 -18.01
N GLY A 534 -6.43 17.55 -17.58
CA GLY A 534 -5.22 17.32 -16.79
C GLY A 534 -4.12 16.49 -17.47
N ASP A 535 -3.97 16.60 -18.80
CA ASP A 535 -3.06 15.80 -19.64
C ASP A 535 -3.48 14.31 -19.76
N ILE A 536 -4.73 13.98 -19.46
CA ILE A 536 -5.31 12.64 -19.67
C ILE A 536 -6.44 12.72 -20.66
N GLY A 537 -6.41 11.87 -21.69
CA GLY A 537 -7.48 11.67 -22.65
C GLY A 537 -8.29 10.44 -22.33
N TYR A 538 -9.60 10.55 -22.42
CA TYR A 538 -10.56 9.45 -22.29
C TYR A 538 -11.31 9.33 -23.59
N PHE A 539 -11.18 8.19 -24.27
CA PHE A 539 -11.82 7.93 -25.58
C PHE A 539 -12.92 6.89 -25.42
N PHE A 540 -14.01 7.09 -26.15
CA PHE A 540 -15.18 6.22 -26.13
C PHE A 540 -15.36 5.62 -27.54
N PRO A 541 -14.75 4.46 -27.85
CA PRO A 541 -14.73 3.89 -29.21
C PRO A 541 -16.10 3.44 -29.69
N GLU A 542 -17.03 3.17 -28.79
CA GLU A 542 -18.41 2.83 -29.07
C GLU A 542 -19.32 3.98 -28.68
N LYS A 543 -20.47 4.11 -29.42
CA LYS A 543 -21.47 5.10 -29.03
C LYS A 543 -22.12 4.72 -27.71
N GLN A 544 -21.86 5.46 -26.70
CA GLN A 544 -22.43 5.27 -25.37
C GLN A 544 -22.70 6.62 -24.70
N GLN A 545 -23.59 6.61 -23.72
CA GLN A 545 -24.00 7.81 -23.02
C GLN A 545 -22.95 8.14 -21.94
N VAL A 546 -22.33 9.29 -22.07
CA VAL A 546 -21.29 9.77 -21.16
C VAL A 546 -21.80 11.01 -20.44
N SER A 547 -21.49 11.09 -19.17
CA SER A 547 -21.82 12.25 -18.33
C SER A 547 -20.56 12.79 -17.69
N PHE A 548 -20.51 14.11 -17.51
CA PHE A 548 -19.46 14.72 -16.70
C PHE A 548 -20.01 15.92 -15.90
N LYS A 549 -19.30 16.25 -14.82
CA LYS A 549 -19.60 17.42 -14.00
C LYS A 549 -18.30 18.03 -13.52
N LEU A 550 -18.15 19.34 -13.73
CA LEU A 550 -17.07 20.18 -13.24
C LEU A 550 -17.69 21.09 -12.19
N GLU A 551 -17.39 20.89 -10.93
CA GLU A 551 -18.08 21.59 -9.84
C GLU A 551 -17.17 21.86 -8.65
N ASN A 552 -17.48 22.95 -7.92
CA ASN A 552 -16.95 23.12 -6.57
C ASN A 552 -17.73 22.24 -5.60
N ARG A 553 -17.01 21.42 -4.82
CA ARG A 553 -17.58 20.54 -3.82
C ARG A 553 -17.07 20.88 -2.44
N SER A 554 -17.93 20.71 -1.45
CA SER A 554 -17.64 20.99 -0.03
C SER A 554 -17.75 19.72 0.81
N GLY A 555 -16.91 19.60 1.82
CA GLY A 555 -16.93 18.51 2.78
C GLY A 555 -15.93 18.71 3.89
N SER A 556 -15.83 17.77 4.81
CA SER A 556 -14.85 17.81 5.91
C SER A 556 -14.12 16.48 6.08
N TRP A 557 -12.93 16.50 6.66
CA TRP A 557 -12.24 15.27 7.01
C TRP A 557 -13.03 14.45 8.04
N LYS A 558 -13.82 15.10 8.90
CA LYS A 558 -14.69 14.44 9.88
C LYS A 558 -15.79 13.59 9.23
N ASP A 559 -16.20 13.91 8.00
CA ASP A 559 -17.21 13.15 7.25
C ASP A 559 -16.74 11.74 6.88
N ILE A 560 -15.42 11.53 6.84
CA ILE A 560 -14.78 10.25 6.47
C ILE A 560 -13.89 9.69 7.58
N ASN A 561 -13.60 10.50 8.64
CA ASN A 561 -12.77 10.10 9.77
C ASN A 561 -13.20 10.91 11.01
N LYS A 562 -13.89 10.27 11.93
CA LYS A 562 -14.51 10.96 13.10
C LYS A 562 -13.51 11.62 14.04
N GLY A 563 -12.23 11.23 13.99
CA GLY A 563 -11.14 11.82 14.77
C GLY A 563 -10.51 13.08 14.13
N LYS A 564 -11.02 13.56 12.99
CA LYS A 564 -10.47 14.72 12.27
C LYS A 564 -11.33 15.97 12.40
N SER A 565 -10.81 17.08 11.86
CA SER A 565 -11.46 18.39 11.87
C SER A 565 -12.78 18.37 11.08
N ASP A 566 -13.78 19.12 11.56
CA ASP A 566 -15.03 19.44 10.85
C ASP A 566 -14.94 20.75 10.04
N GLU A 567 -13.76 21.34 9.94
CA GLU A 567 -13.50 22.47 9.06
C GLU A 567 -13.92 22.14 7.62
N ILE A 568 -14.69 23.05 7.03
CA ILE A 568 -15.18 22.87 5.66
C ILE A 568 -14.06 23.12 4.66
N ILE A 569 -13.83 22.12 3.83
CA ILE A 569 -12.88 22.15 2.72
C ILE A 569 -13.69 22.27 1.44
N ASN A 570 -13.25 23.17 0.55
CA ASN A 570 -13.81 23.35 -0.78
C ASN A 570 -12.76 22.98 -1.81
N GLN A 571 -13.13 22.16 -2.80
CA GLN A 571 -12.27 21.79 -3.92
C GLN A 571 -13.06 21.77 -5.23
N ASP A 572 -12.43 22.17 -6.30
CA ASP A 572 -12.96 22.02 -7.64
C ASP A 572 -12.67 20.59 -8.12
N VAL A 573 -13.71 19.89 -8.56
CA VAL A 573 -13.68 18.47 -8.90
C VAL A 573 -14.19 18.25 -10.33
N CYS A 574 -13.48 17.42 -11.08
CA CYS A 574 -13.90 16.87 -12.36
C CYS A 574 -14.38 15.44 -12.16
N THR A 575 -15.61 15.14 -12.51
CA THR A 575 -16.19 13.80 -12.45
C THR A 575 -16.69 13.40 -13.83
N LEU A 576 -16.31 12.19 -14.30
CA LEU A 576 -16.66 11.63 -15.60
C LEU A 576 -17.20 10.20 -15.39
N TRP A 577 -18.38 9.87 -15.95
CA TRP A 577 -18.99 8.54 -15.76
C TRP A 577 -19.86 8.11 -16.92
N LEU A 578 -20.12 6.80 -16.97
CA LEU A 578 -21.06 6.13 -17.87
C LEU A 578 -22.29 5.69 -17.08
N ASN A 579 -23.48 5.98 -17.57
CA ASN A 579 -24.75 5.66 -16.93
C ASN A 579 -25.35 4.39 -17.57
N HIS A 580 -25.62 3.36 -16.76
CA HIS A 580 -26.25 2.11 -17.19
C HIS A 580 -27.76 2.08 -16.94
N GLY A 581 -28.32 3.19 -16.44
CA GLY A 581 -29.74 3.29 -16.05
C GLY A 581 -30.05 2.61 -14.72
N THR A 582 -31.33 2.49 -14.43
CA THR A 582 -31.86 1.76 -13.26
C THR A 582 -32.13 0.31 -13.66
N THR A 583 -31.93 -0.62 -12.74
CA THR A 583 -32.13 -2.07 -12.97
C THR A 583 -31.47 -2.58 -14.28
N PRO A 584 -30.17 -2.26 -14.55
CA PRO A 584 -29.55 -2.73 -15.79
C PRO A 584 -29.53 -4.24 -15.86
N SER A 585 -29.69 -4.76 -17.07
CA SER A 585 -29.60 -6.18 -17.37
C SER A 585 -28.65 -6.39 -18.54
N ASN A 586 -27.51 -7.02 -18.27
CA ASN A 586 -26.47 -7.32 -19.27
C ASN A 586 -25.90 -6.07 -20.00
N SER A 587 -25.79 -4.94 -19.30
CA SER A 587 -25.19 -3.72 -19.87
C SER A 587 -23.69 -3.88 -20.11
N THR A 588 -23.16 -3.11 -21.07
CA THR A 588 -21.75 -3.10 -21.45
C THR A 588 -21.19 -1.69 -21.45
N TYR A 589 -19.87 -1.57 -21.37
CA TYR A 589 -19.15 -0.33 -21.64
C TYR A 589 -17.75 -0.61 -22.20
N SER A 590 -17.20 0.41 -22.85
CA SER A 590 -15.81 0.44 -23.25
C SER A 590 -15.28 1.87 -23.20
N TYR A 591 -14.07 2.07 -22.69
CA TYR A 591 -13.33 3.32 -22.81
C TYR A 591 -11.83 3.09 -22.78
N ILE A 592 -11.07 4.06 -23.30
CA ILE A 592 -9.62 4.01 -23.35
C ILE A 592 -9.07 5.22 -22.58
N ILE A 593 -8.19 4.99 -21.63
CA ILE A 593 -7.43 6.04 -20.92
C ILE A 593 -6.08 6.20 -21.63
N VAL A 594 -5.77 7.41 -22.05
CA VAL A 594 -4.48 7.77 -22.68
C VAL A 594 -3.82 8.86 -21.85
N PRO A 595 -2.97 8.50 -20.88
CA PRO A 595 -2.28 9.47 -20.04
C PRO A 595 -1.18 10.20 -20.82
N LYS A 596 -0.91 11.46 -20.46
CA LYS A 596 0.11 12.32 -21.07
C LYS A 596 -0.13 12.69 -22.52
N ILE A 597 -1.38 12.62 -22.97
CA ILE A 597 -1.74 13.13 -24.30
C ILE A 597 -1.97 14.65 -24.25
N ALA A 598 -1.39 15.37 -25.20
CA ALA A 598 -1.64 16.79 -25.32
C ALA A 598 -3.05 17.08 -25.87
N ARG A 599 -3.67 18.17 -25.42
CA ARG A 599 -5.01 18.59 -25.88
C ARG A 599 -5.14 18.60 -27.42
N ASN A 600 -4.11 19.12 -28.10
CA ASN A 600 -4.12 19.26 -29.58
C ASN A 600 -3.96 17.93 -30.31
N ASP A 601 -3.57 16.88 -29.64
CA ASP A 601 -3.37 15.55 -30.21
C ASP A 601 -4.61 14.65 -30.05
N MET A 602 -5.59 15.08 -29.25
CA MET A 602 -6.82 14.32 -29.02
C MET A 602 -7.55 13.93 -30.30
N SER A 603 -7.73 14.86 -31.25
CA SER A 603 -8.41 14.59 -32.53
C SER A 603 -7.55 13.75 -33.50
N ARG A 604 -6.28 13.56 -33.22
CA ARG A 604 -5.36 12.76 -34.05
C ARG A 604 -5.16 11.35 -33.53
N PHE A 605 -5.54 11.11 -32.25
CA PHE A 605 -5.41 9.79 -31.65
C PHE A 605 -6.29 8.78 -32.38
N ASN A 606 -5.67 7.70 -32.85
CA ASN A 606 -6.36 6.67 -33.59
C ASN A 606 -6.83 5.54 -32.65
N VAL A 607 -8.08 5.58 -32.23
CA VAL A 607 -8.68 4.54 -31.36
C VAL A 607 -8.68 3.14 -32.03
N GLN A 608 -8.57 3.07 -33.35
CA GLN A 608 -8.54 1.79 -34.08
C GLN A 608 -7.21 1.04 -33.91
N ASP A 609 -6.17 1.69 -33.41
CA ASP A 609 -4.94 1.02 -33.03
C ASP A 609 -5.19 -0.02 -31.91
N TYR A 610 -6.26 0.16 -31.14
CA TYR A 610 -6.70 -0.72 -30.04
C TYR A 610 -8.09 -1.30 -30.33
N ARG A 611 -8.12 -2.36 -31.12
CA ARG A 611 -9.39 -2.98 -31.53
C ARG A 611 -9.95 -3.87 -30.43
N ILE A 612 -11.20 -3.61 -30.01
CA ILE A 612 -11.97 -4.50 -29.15
C ILE A 612 -12.43 -5.71 -29.98
N VAL A 613 -11.88 -6.88 -29.68
CA VAL A 613 -12.21 -8.15 -30.36
C VAL A 613 -13.48 -8.77 -29.80
N ALA A 614 -13.62 -8.67 -28.46
CA ALA A 614 -14.78 -9.18 -27.75
C ALA A 614 -15.01 -8.38 -26.46
N ASN A 615 -16.28 -8.14 -26.13
CA ASN A 615 -16.70 -7.56 -24.84
C ASN A 615 -18.01 -8.23 -24.41
N SER A 616 -17.89 -9.43 -23.85
CA SER A 616 -19.03 -10.26 -23.41
C SER A 616 -18.79 -10.86 -22.03
N SER A 617 -19.81 -11.50 -21.47
CA SER A 617 -19.71 -12.28 -20.22
C SER A 617 -18.83 -13.52 -20.33
N ASP A 618 -18.52 -13.96 -21.52
CA ASP A 618 -17.71 -15.16 -21.77
C ASP A 618 -16.23 -14.81 -21.95
N VAL A 619 -15.96 -13.69 -22.64
CA VAL A 619 -14.61 -13.23 -22.94
C VAL A 619 -14.57 -11.73 -23.19
N GLN A 620 -13.52 -11.09 -22.72
CA GLN A 620 -13.14 -9.73 -23.07
C GLN A 620 -11.75 -9.76 -23.70
N ALA A 621 -11.58 -9.14 -24.87
CA ALA A 621 -10.33 -9.22 -25.62
C ALA A 621 -10.07 -7.96 -26.47
N VAL A 622 -8.79 -7.58 -26.54
CA VAL A 622 -8.29 -6.41 -27.28
C VAL A 622 -7.05 -6.79 -28.07
N THR A 623 -6.89 -6.24 -29.27
CA THR A 623 -5.65 -6.31 -30.04
C THR A 623 -5.00 -4.94 -30.14
N ASP A 624 -3.67 -4.93 -30.04
CA ASP A 624 -2.82 -3.84 -30.52
C ASP A 624 -2.17 -4.27 -31.84
N GLY A 625 -2.70 -3.74 -32.95
CA GLY A 625 -2.22 -4.12 -34.27
C GLY A 625 -0.80 -3.68 -34.58
N LYS A 626 -0.31 -2.60 -33.94
CA LYS A 626 1.07 -2.12 -34.14
C LYS A 626 2.11 -3.10 -33.60
N ASN A 627 1.84 -3.66 -32.44
CA ASN A 627 2.75 -4.58 -31.75
C ASN A 627 2.38 -6.04 -32.00
N LYS A 628 1.36 -6.32 -32.81
CA LYS A 628 0.84 -7.68 -33.07
C LYS A 628 0.54 -8.44 -31.77
N LEU A 629 -0.11 -7.74 -30.85
CA LEU A 629 -0.41 -8.19 -29.51
C LEU A 629 -1.91 -8.42 -29.35
N LEU A 630 -2.29 -9.62 -28.87
CA LEU A 630 -3.64 -9.94 -28.44
C LEU A 630 -3.63 -10.15 -26.93
N GLN A 631 -4.53 -9.49 -26.23
CA GLN A 631 -4.82 -9.73 -24.81
C GLN A 631 -6.26 -10.17 -24.64
N ALA A 632 -6.51 -11.21 -23.87
CA ALA A 632 -7.84 -11.76 -23.65
C ALA A 632 -8.03 -12.26 -22.22
N LEU A 633 -9.18 -11.97 -21.62
CA LEU A 633 -9.63 -12.55 -20.37
C LEU A 633 -10.84 -13.44 -20.66
N PHE A 634 -10.64 -14.74 -20.64
CA PHE A 634 -11.69 -15.74 -20.80
C PHE A 634 -12.31 -16.05 -19.44
N TYR A 635 -13.57 -15.73 -19.28
CA TYR A 635 -14.36 -16.08 -18.10
C TYR A 635 -14.97 -17.47 -18.18
N GLN A 636 -14.98 -18.06 -19.37
CA GLN A 636 -15.40 -19.41 -19.68
C GLN A 636 -14.48 -20.01 -20.76
N ALA A 637 -14.50 -21.35 -20.90
CA ALA A 637 -13.91 -22.01 -22.05
C ALA A 637 -14.55 -21.51 -23.34
N GLY A 638 -13.76 -21.28 -24.39
CA GLY A 638 -14.31 -20.71 -25.63
C GLY A 638 -13.26 -20.36 -26.66
N SER A 639 -13.69 -19.63 -27.67
CA SER A 639 -12.83 -19.17 -28.77
C SER A 639 -13.09 -17.73 -29.12
N ILE A 640 -12.04 -17.03 -29.55
CA ILE A 640 -12.10 -15.73 -30.21
C ILE A 640 -11.39 -15.80 -31.55
N SER A 641 -11.77 -14.95 -32.47
CA SER A 641 -11.13 -14.81 -33.77
C SER A 641 -10.81 -13.35 -34.06
N THR A 642 -9.60 -13.09 -34.50
CA THR A 642 -9.22 -11.85 -35.20
C THR A 642 -9.17 -12.09 -36.68
N ASP A 643 -8.80 -11.09 -37.49
CA ASP A 643 -8.60 -11.25 -38.91
C ASP A 643 -7.42 -12.20 -39.22
N GLU A 644 -6.49 -12.36 -38.28
CA GLU A 644 -5.22 -13.08 -38.50
C GLU A 644 -5.17 -14.45 -37.80
N LEU A 645 -5.80 -14.57 -36.62
CA LEU A 645 -5.73 -15.79 -35.86
C LEU A 645 -7.01 -16.14 -35.11
N LYS A 646 -7.23 -17.43 -34.91
CA LYS A 646 -8.24 -17.95 -33.99
C LYS A 646 -7.57 -18.56 -32.76
N VAL A 647 -8.08 -18.21 -31.59
CA VAL A 647 -7.61 -18.72 -30.30
C VAL A 647 -8.73 -19.48 -29.61
N THR A 648 -8.43 -20.67 -29.12
CA THR A 648 -9.36 -21.50 -28.33
C THR A 648 -8.72 -21.90 -27.01
N VAL A 649 -9.46 -21.78 -25.93
CA VAL A 649 -9.06 -22.23 -24.59
C VAL A 649 -10.10 -23.21 -24.03
N ASP A 650 -9.65 -24.23 -23.33
CA ASP A 650 -10.51 -25.26 -22.72
C ASP A 650 -10.97 -24.91 -21.29
N LYS A 651 -10.42 -23.84 -20.71
CA LYS A 651 -10.73 -23.36 -19.36
C LYS A 651 -10.72 -21.82 -19.30
N PRO A 652 -11.39 -21.20 -18.31
CA PRO A 652 -11.24 -19.78 -18.01
C PRO A 652 -9.79 -19.43 -17.73
N CYS A 653 -9.27 -18.35 -18.30
CA CYS A 653 -7.90 -17.93 -18.10
C CYS A 653 -7.66 -16.48 -18.53
N ALA A 654 -6.59 -15.87 -18.05
CA ALA A 654 -5.96 -14.69 -18.63
C ALA A 654 -4.95 -15.15 -19.69
N LEU A 655 -4.95 -14.52 -20.86
CA LEU A 655 -4.09 -14.90 -21.98
C LEU A 655 -3.57 -13.66 -22.71
N MET A 656 -2.28 -13.66 -23.03
CA MET A 656 -1.66 -12.66 -23.90
C MET A 656 -0.80 -13.38 -24.94
N ILE A 657 -0.93 -12.98 -26.19
CA ILE A 657 -0.28 -13.60 -27.35
C ILE A 657 0.46 -12.51 -28.12
N GLN A 658 1.77 -12.69 -28.24
CA GLN A 658 2.64 -11.85 -29.05
C GLN A 658 3.11 -12.62 -30.28
N GLU A 659 2.79 -12.15 -31.48
CA GLU A 659 3.36 -12.70 -32.71
C GLU A 659 4.83 -12.37 -32.81
N MET A 660 5.66 -13.36 -33.18
CA MET A 660 7.12 -13.19 -33.31
C MET A 660 7.56 -13.11 -34.78
N ASP A 661 7.15 -14.10 -35.61
CA ASP A 661 7.65 -14.25 -36.98
C ASP A 661 6.62 -14.82 -37.96
N GLY A 662 5.33 -14.68 -37.68
CA GLY A 662 4.22 -15.23 -38.47
C GLY A 662 4.01 -16.75 -38.36
N LYS A 663 4.89 -17.46 -37.63
CA LYS A 663 4.79 -18.90 -37.34
C LYS A 663 4.90 -19.21 -35.87
N SER A 664 5.63 -18.38 -35.13
CA SER A 664 5.89 -18.54 -33.70
C SER A 664 5.19 -17.46 -32.91
N TYR A 665 4.56 -17.86 -31.82
CA TYR A 665 3.77 -17.01 -30.93
C TYR A 665 4.27 -17.17 -29.50
N LYS A 666 4.62 -16.07 -28.85
CA LYS A 666 4.91 -16.06 -27.43
C LYS A 666 3.61 -15.96 -26.66
N LEU A 667 3.35 -16.91 -25.81
CA LEU A 667 2.15 -17.01 -24.97
C LEU A 667 2.51 -16.63 -23.55
N PHE A 668 1.67 -15.76 -22.93
CA PHE A 668 1.65 -15.51 -21.50
C PHE A 668 0.26 -15.87 -21.02
N PHE A 669 0.17 -16.64 -19.93
CA PHE A 669 -1.11 -17.07 -19.41
C PHE A 669 -1.09 -17.19 -17.89
N ALA A 670 -2.26 -17.05 -17.28
CA ALA A 670 -2.45 -17.17 -15.84
C ALA A 670 -3.85 -17.72 -15.53
N ASP A 671 -4.02 -18.23 -14.32
CA ASP A 671 -5.31 -18.65 -13.77
C ASP A 671 -5.83 -17.64 -12.75
N PRO A 672 -6.74 -16.71 -13.12
CA PRO A 672 -7.35 -15.77 -12.18
C PRO A 672 -8.20 -16.44 -11.08
N SER A 673 -8.68 -17.67 -11.31
CA SER A 673 -9.43 -18.43 -10.29
C SER A 673 -8.54 -19.07 -9.24
N GLN A 674 -7.26 -19.31 -9.57
CA GLN A 674 -6.28 -20.06 -8.77
C GLN A 674 -6.70 -21.48 -8.43
N ARG A 675 -7.50 -22.11 -9.29
CA ARG A 675 -8.09 -23.45 -9.08
C ARG A 675 -7.79 -24.44 -10.19
N LEU A 676 -7.20 -24.00 -11.30
CA LEU A 676 -6.90 -24.87 -12.42
C LEU A 676 -5.79 -25.85 -12.08
N ASN A 677 -5.89 -27.05 -12.60
CA ASN A 677 -4.82 -28.02 -12.65
C ASN A 677 -4.14 -28.00 -14.03
N GLN A 678 -4.92 -27.72 -15.09
CA GLN A 678 -4.48 -27.78 -16.46
C GLN A 678 -5.18 -26.73 -17.31
N LEU A 679 -4.51 -26.21 -18.34
CA LEU A 679 -5.05 -25.33 -19.37
C LEU A 679 -4.50 -25.77 -20.73
N THR A 680 -5.40 -25.90 -21.73
CA THR A 680 -5.02 -26.12 -23.11
C THR A 680 -5.36 -24.88 -23.96
N ILE A 681 -4.33 -24.37 -24.63
CA ILE A 681 -4.44 -23.21 -25.54
C ILE A 681 -4.17 -23.71 -26.96
N THR A 682 -5.07 -23.40 -27.89
CA THR A 682 -4.95 -23.73 -29.30
C THR A 682 -4.94 -22.44 -30.12
N ILE A 683 -3.98 -22.30 -31.03
CA ILE A 683 -3.89 -21.19 -31.99
C ILE A 683 -4.00 -21.78 -33.40
N GLU A 684 -4.82 -21.14 -34.23
CA GLU A 684 -5.00 -21.47 -35.63
C GLU A 684 -4.84 -20.21 -36.50
N VAL A 685 -3.99 -20.28 -37.51
CA VAL A 685 -3.67 -19.20 -38.44
C VAL A 685 -3.56 -19.78 -39.87
N ASN A 686 -4.40 -19.32 -40.80
CA ASN A 686 -4.37 -19.77 -42.19
C ASN A 686 -4.38 -21.31 -42.36
N GLY A 687 -5.20 -22.00 -41.55
CA GLY A 687 -5.31 -23.44 -41.54
C GLY A 687 -4.19 -24.20 -40.85
N LYS A 688 -3.13 -23.52 -40.37
CA LYS A 688 -2.09 -24.13 -39.55
C LYS A 688 -2.51 -24.04 -38.10
N LYS A 689 -2.23 -25.09 -37.33
CA LYS A 689 -2.66 -25.21 -35.93
C LYS A 689 -1.51 -25.54 -35.03
N GLY A 690 -1.47 -24.87 -33.87
CA GLY A 690 -0.59 -25.21 -32.75
C GLY A 690 -1.41 -25.37 -31.47
N GLN A 691 -1.01 -26.30 -30.64
CA GLN A 691 -1.64 -26.54 -29.34
C GLN A 691 -0.58 -26.63 -28.26
N TYR A 692 -0.85 -26.03 -27.11
CA TYR A 692 -0.03 -26.10 -25.92
C TYR A 692 -0.90 -26.45 -24.71
N THR A 693 -0.46 -27.43 -23.93
CA THR A 693 -1.11 -27.82 -22.67
C THR A 693 -0.16 -27.57 -21.52
N PHE A 694 -0.60 -26.84 -20.53
CA PHE A 694 0.11 -26.59 -19.28
C PHE A 694 -0.63 -27.28 -18.13
N ASP A 695 0.09 -28.09 -17.32
CA ASP A 695 -0.46 -28.95 -16.27
C ASP A 695 0.19 -28.73 -14.90
N GLN A 696 0.90 -27.62 -14.71
CA GLN A 696 1.64 -27.30 -13.49
C GLN A 696 1.04 -26.15 -12.68
N PHE A 697 -0.27 -25.88 -12.81
CA PHE A 697 -0.95 -24.88 -11.97
C PHE A 697 -1.11 -25.34 -10.52
N ALA A 698 -1.16 -26.65 -10.28
CA ALA A 698 -1.29 -27.24 -8.95
C ALA A 698 0.03 -27.15 -8.18
N GLY A 699 0.38 -25.95 -7.75
CA GLY A 699 1.55 -25.69 -6.93
C GLY A 699 1.18 -25.36 -5.48
N ASP A 700 2.19 -24.98 -4.71
CA ASP A 700 2.04 -24.28 -3.45
C ASP A 700 1.19 -23.01 -3.65
N GLY A 701 0.64 -22.46 -2.57
CA GLY A 701 -0.15 -21.21 -2.63
C GLY A 701 0.58 -20.00 -3.24
N VAL A 702 1.88 -20.13 -3.46
CA VAL A 702 2.79 -19.11 -3.98
C VAL A 702 2.75 -19.00 -5.51
N SER A 703 2.67 -20.14 -6.21
CA SER A 703 2.70 -20.19 -7.69
C SER A 703 1.33 -19.96 -8.32
N LYS A 704 0.25 -20.09 -7.57
CA LYS A 704 -1.11 -19.93 -8.08
C LYS A 704 -1.36 -18.50 -8.56
N GLY A 705 -1.94 -18.37 -9.74
CA GLY A 705 -2.24 -17.07 -10.34
C GLY A 705 -1.07 -16.33 -10.95
N LYS A 706 0.16 -16.87 -10.86
CA LYS A 706 1.34 -16.28 -11.53
C LYS A 706 1.20 -16.31 -13.04
N THR A 707 1.88 -15.38 -13.70
CA THR A 707 2.08 -15.41 -15.15
C THR A 707 3.05 -16.53 -15.53
N HIS A 708 2.61 -17.42 -16.41
CA HIS A 708 3.43 -18.41 -17.08
C HIS A 708 3.69 -17.98 -18.53
N GLN A 709 4.79 -18.46 -19.12
CA GLN A 709 5.12 -18.14 -20.51
C GLN A 709 5.66 -19.33 -21.26
N THR A 710 5.39 -19.37 -22.56
CA THR A 710 5.94 -20.37 -23.49
C THR A 710 5.99 -19.80 -24.91
N VAL A 711 6.66 -20.52 -25.81
CA VAL A 711 6.62 -20.24 -27.26
C VAL A 711 5.92 -21.39 -27.96
N LEU A 712 4.91 -21.06 -28.78
CA LEU A 712 4.18 -22.02 -29.58
C LEU A 712 4.49 -21.80 -31.07
N THR A 713 4.95 -22.82 -31.76
CA THR A 713 5.18 -22.80 -33.21
C THR A 713 4.08 -23.57 -33.94
N LEU A 714 3.47 -22.96 -34.96
CA LEU A 714 2.43 -23.57 -35.79
C LEU A 714 3.05 -24.59 -36.75
N LYS A 715 2.38 -25.70 -36.91
CA LYS A 715 2.77 -26.79 -37.82
C LYS A 715 1.86 -26.83 -39.06
#